data_ca6e9d576b3f14d25d5f4f908a692891
#
_entry.id   ca6e9d576b3f14d25d5f4f908a692891
#
_cell.length_a   1.000
_cell.length_b   1.000
_cell.length_c   1.000
_cell.angle_alpha   90.00
_cell.angle_beta   90.00
_cell.angle_gamma   90.00
#
_symmetry.space_group_name_H-M   'P 1'
#
loop_
_entity.id
_entity.type
_entity.pdbx_description
1 polymer ?
#
loop_
_entity_poly.entity_id
_entity_poly.type
_entity_poly.pdbx_seq_one_letter_code
_entity_poly.pdbx_strand_id
1 'polypeptide(L)'
;MSHHRTTLTDRSARRPRTAAAVAALALIASLSVTRGAHAAGAGYWHTSGSAILDQNGQQVRIAGVNWFGMETSNFAPHGLWTRDYRDMLDQIAAQGYNTLRLPFSNQLFDAGSTPNGIDYSSGKNADLQGQTGLGIMDKVIAYAGTVGLRVILDRHRPDASGQSALWYTASRPESEWIDDWKMLAARYAGNPTVIGADLHNEPHTVGDDASQSACWGCGDVVVDWRLAAERAGNAILSVNPNWLIFVEGVNCFGPNGVATGSRGATCTWWGGNLEGAATYPVRLSVPNRVVYSAHDYPASVSAQSWFSDPTYPANMPAVWNRFWGYLHANDIAPVLVGEFGSKLQTTSDRQWLDALTRYLGTGVDGGHWTFWCWNPNSGDTNGLLKDDWRTIDADKRSYLAGGTDAVGVTHASILFPLDGPGATATPNGSPTPGTTRTPAPTASSAPTPTPVRTPTPTPCASCPTPASGVLEARHRLGDPTAPTDNQLKPHLEIVNRGTSPIALSRVTARYWFTAEGAQAQSWWCDWATVGCANVTGATARLASARPGADSYLELRFASGAGSIAPGASTGEIQSRVAKSDWSAYDERDDWSWDATRVQFTSSPRVTLYLDGVLVWGSEPGTTSTATPAPTATVAPTATPRPTATATAAPTQTPRPTATAAPTATPTPRPTTTPTPTRTPVPTPTPTRTPAPTPTSAASATPVPSASGLTASVTIQSSWQSGYCAGITIRNAGTTPKKPRVLRFRLDPSVAITSSWNGTVKRSSDVVDIALPSWVATLAPGASSTDFGFCTNGTTRPTQPSAG
;
A
#
# COMPACT_ATOMS: atom_id res chain seq x y z
N MET A 1 -57.14 -57.52 38.97
CA MET A 1 -56.90 -58.93 39.29
C MET A 1 -55.39 -59.10 39.21
N SER A 2 -54.78 -59.11 40.31
CA SER A 2 -54.46 -60.29 41.17
C SER A 2 -53.23 -61.03 40.64
N HIS A 3 -52.22 -60.81 41.29
CA HIS A 3 -51.51 -61.54 42.44
C HIS A 3 -50.33 -62.34 41.84
N HIS A 4 -49.20 -62.50 42.36
CA HIS A 4 -48.52 -62.57 43.60
C HIS A 4 -47.09 -63.07 43.38
N ARG A 5 -46.12 -62.52 44.05
CA ARG A 5 -45.31 -63.04 45.16
C ARG A 5 -44.71 -64.46 44.87
N THR A 6 -43.45 -64.76 45.13
CA THR A 6 -42.66 -64.71 46.39
C THR A 6 -41.29 -65.40 46.18
N THR A 7 -40.23 -64.86 46.58
CA THR A 7 -39.29 -65.16 47.68
C THR A 7 -38.42 -66.42 47.68
N LEU A 8 -37.24 -66.15 48.06
CA LEU A 8 -36.33 -66.76 49.07
C LEU A 8 -35.33 -67.87 48.68
N THR A 9 -34.12 -67.52 49.02
CA THR A 9 -33.08 -68.25 49.79
C THR A 9 -32.40 -69.47 49.16
N ASP A 10 -31.16 -69.76 49.33
CA ASP A 10 -30.35 -69.78 50.54
C ASP A 10 -28.85 -70.07 50.15
N ARG A 11 -27.99 -69.61 50.97
CA ARG A 11 -26.60 -69.91 51.32
C ARG A 11 -25.95 -71.22 50.78
N SER A 12 -24.68 -71.14 50.38
CA SER A 12 -23.68 -71.81 51.17
C SER A 12 -22.27 -71.38 50.80
N ALA A 13 -21.46 -71.14 51.80
CA ALA A 13 -20.02 -70.84 51.78
C ALA A 13 -19.15 -71.94 51.35
N ARG A 14 -17.98 -71.60 50.71
CA ARG A 14 -16.66 -72.18 51.03
C ARG A 14 -15.52 -71.35 50.44
N ARG A 15 -14.61 -70.90 51.24
CA ARG A 15 -13.23 -70.40 50.94
C ARG A 15 -12.31 -71.68 50.92
N PRO A 16 -11.01 -71.55 50.67
CA PRO A 16 -10.20 -70.64 49.78
C PRO A 16 -9.24 -71.46 48.89
N ARG A 17 -8.54 -70.81 47.94
CA ARG A 17 -7.12 -71.07 47.57
C ARG A 17 -6.53 -69.95 46.83
N THR A 18 -5.44 -69.48 47.38
CA THR A 18 -4.47 -68.56 46.92
C THR A 18 -3.90 -68.87 45.52
N ALA A 19 -3.85 -67.88 44.58
CA ALA A 19 -2.89 -67.76 43.52
C ALA A 19 -2.60 -66.26 43.29
N ALA A 20 -1.38 -65.86 43.56
CA ALA A 20 -0.90 -64.53 43.36
C ALA A 20 -0.83 -64.26 41.82
N ALA A 21 -1.60 -63.29 41.35
CA ALA A 21 -1.41 -62.68 40.05
C ALA A 21 -0.99 -61.24 40.27
N VAL A 22 0.25 -60.94 39.90
CA VAL A 22 0.84 -59.58 39.88
C VAL A 22 0.05 -58.73 38.86
N ALA A 23 -0.83 -57.90 39.35
CA ALA A 23 -1.44 -56.86 38.53
C ALA A 23 -0.53 -55.63 38.58
N ALA A 24 0.26 -55.46 37.50
CA ALA A 24 0.95 -54.21 37.26
C ALA A 24 -0.11 -53.11 36.97
N LEU A 25 -0.47 -52.34 37.99
CA LEU A 25 -1.17 -51.08 37.81
C LEU A 25 -0.23 -50.12 37.11
N ALA A 26 -0.36 -49.99 35.78
CA ALA A 26 0.22 -48.87 35.07
C ALA A 26 -0.52 -47.59 35.56
N LEU A 27 0.09 -46.89 36.50
CA LEU A 27 -0.24 -45.52 36.85
C LEU A 27 0.16 -44.67 35.67
N ILE A 28 -0.75 -44.44 34.69
CA ILE A 28 -0.65 -43.34 33.74
C ILE A 28 -0.84 -42.10 34.57
N ALA A 29 0.25 -41.59 35.12
CA ALA A 29 0.30 -40.18 35.55
C ALA A 29 0.12 -39.37 34.29
N SER A 30 -1.11 -38.92 34.06
CA SER A 30 -1.39 -37.81 33.15
C SER A 30 -0.64 -36.61 33.74
N LEU A 31 0.60 -36.40 33.30
CA LEU A 31 1.23 -35.10 33.41
C LEU A 31 0.34 -34.14 32.59
N SER A 32 -0.67 -33.60 33.23
CA SER A 32 -1.23 -32.34 32.82
C SER A 32 -0.08 -31.37 32.97
N VAL A 33 0.68 -31.21 31.87
CA VAL A 33 1.50 -29.99 31.68
C VAL A 33 0.46 -28.89 31.73
N THR A 34 0.30 -28.26 32.87
CA THR A 34 -0.30 -26.94 32.97
C THR A 34 0.58 -26.07 32.10
N ARG A 35 0.27 -25.99 30.78
CA ARG A 35 0.69 -24.86 29.96
C ARG A 35 0.20 -23.66 30.74
N GLY A 36 1.13 -22.90 31.34
CA GLY A 36 0.82 -21.58 31.83
C GLY A 36 0.01 -20.94 30.74
N ALA A 37 -1.17 -20.46 31.07
CA ALA A 37 -2.00 -19.71 30.12
C ALA A 37 -1.18 -18.49 29.74
N HIS A 38 -0.45 -18.59 28.61
CA HIS A 38 0.15 -17.42 28.01
C HIS A 38 -1.01 -16.59 27.51
N ALA A 39 -1.03 -15.31 27.88
CA ALA A 39 -2.02 -14.36 27.38
C ALA A 39 -2.00 -14.39 25.85
N ALA A 40 -3.19 -14.49 25.24
CA ALA A 40 -3.32 -14.47 23.78
C ALA A 40 -2.74 -13.16 23.23
N GLY A 41 -2.03 -13.24 22.09
CA GLY A 41 -1.44 -12.09 21.45
C GLY A 41 0.05 -11.84 21.75
N ALA A 42 0.75 -12.80 22.35
CA ALA A 42 2.18 -12.67 22.62
C ALA A 42 3.03 -12.57 21.33
N GLY A 43 4.06 -11.72 21.37
CA GLY A 43 5.07 -11.60 20.32
C GLY A 43 4.54 -11.22 18.94
N TYR A 44 5.19 -11.70 17.90
CA TYR A 44 4.78 -11.50 16.51
C TYR A 44 3.72 -12.51 16.09
N TRP A 45 2.81 -12.05 15.22
CA TRP A 45 1.69 -12.84 14.75
C TRP A 45 1.95 -13.42 13.35
N HIS A 46 1.25 -14.48 13.01
CA HIS A 46 1.31 -15.11 11.70
C HIS A 46 -0.06 -15.71 11.32
N THR A 47 -0.28 -15.95 10.04
CA THR A 47 -1.56 -16.50 9.56
C THR A 47 -1.51 -18.04 9.47
N SER A 48 -2.67 -18.69 9.63
CA SER A 48 -2.84 -20.13 9.42
C SER A 48 -4.27 -20.38 8.93
N GLY A 49 -4.44 -20.68 7.64
CA GLY A 49 -5.76 -20.66 7.03
C GLY A 49 -6.42 -19.29 7.21
N SER A 50 -7.64 -19.25 7.69
CA SER A 50 -8.38 -18.03 7.99
C SER A 50 -8.10 -17.44 9.39
N ALA A 51 -7.25 -18.07 10.18
CA ALA A 51 -6.89 -17.62 11.52
C ALA A 51 -5.61 -16.78 11.53
N ILE A 52 -5.50 -15.89 12.54
CA ILE A 52 -4.24 -15.27 12.96
C ILE A 52 -3.81 -15.91 14.26
N LEU A 53 -2.56 -16.34 14.33
CA LEU A 53 -1.96 -16.96 15.51
C LEU A 53 -0.86 -16.07 16.07
N ASP A 54 -0.71 -16.06 17.40
CA ASP A 54 0.41 -15.43 18.08
C ASP A 54 1.67 -16.30 18.03
N GLN A 55 2.78 -15.80 18.58
CA GLN A 55 4.06 -16.56 18.59
C GLN A 55 3.98 -17.90 19.31
N ASN A 56 2.99 -18.12 20.16
CA ASN A 56 2.77 -19.36 20.90
C ASN A 56 1.79 -20.30 20.18
N GLY A 57 1.31 -19.90 19.00
CA GLY A 57 0.32 -20.63 18.23
C GLY A 57 -1.10 -20.53 18.81
N GLN A 58 -1.37 -19.53 19.67
CA GLN A 58 -2.72 -19.25 20.14
C GLN A 58 -3.43 -18.33 19.16
N GLN A 59 -4.67 -18.64 18.86
CA GLN A 59 -5.49 -17.83 17.97
C GLN A 59 -5.79 -16.47 18.62
N VAL A 60 -5.64 -15.42 17.82
CA VAL A 60 -5.93 -14.03 18.21
C VAL A 60 -6.93 -13.42 17.26
N ARG A 61 -7.63 -12.40 17.72
CA ARG A 61 -8.57 -11.62 16.93
C ARG A 61 -8.24 -10.14 17.03
N ILE A 62 -8.11 -9.48 15.89
CA ILE A 62 -8.02 -8.02 15.85
C ILE A 62 -9.39 -7.44 16.12
N ALA A 63 -9.50 -6.57 17.12
CA ALA A 63 -10.69 -5.84 17.50
C ALA A 63 -10.27 -4.42 17.91
N GLY A 64 -10.28 -3.47 16.98
CA GLY A 64 -9.59 -2.21 17.17
C GLY A 64 -10.29 -0.99 16.59
N VAL A 65 -9.55 0.11 16.57
CA VAL A 65 -10.01 1.40 16.07
C VAL A 65 -8.95 2.04 15.16
N ASN A 66 -9.40 2.87 14.23
CA ASN A 66 -8.56 3.80 13.48
C ASN A 66 -8.42 5.10 14.26
N TRP A 67 -7.20 5.63 14.37
CA TRP A 67 -6.95 6.96 14.93
C TRP A 67 -6.15 7.79 13.92
N PHE A 68 -6.86 8.58 13.14
CA PHE A 68 -6.30 9.34 12.04
C PHE A 68 -5.74 10.71 12.42
N GLY A 69 -4.96 11.30 11.51
CA GLY A 69 -4.38 12.64 11.62
C GLY A 69 -2.94 12.73 11.10
N MET A 70 -2.15 11.65 11.17
CA MET A 70 -0.76 11.68 10.71
C MET A 70 -0.65 11.67 9.17
N GLU A 71 -1.71 11.28 8.48
CA GLU A 71 -1.84 11.35 7.02
C GLU A 71 -2.25 12.74 6.53
N THR A 72 -2.66 13.63 7.43
CA THR A 72 -3.11 14.98 7.13
C THR A 72 -1.99 16.01 7.28
N SER A 73 -2.26 17.27 6.95
CA SER A 73 -1.33 18.40 7.16
C SER A 73 -0.98 18.67 8.64
N ASN A 74 -1.61 17.97 9.58
CA ASN A 74 -1.20 18.02 10.99
C ASN A 74 0.03 17.18 11.27
N PHE A 75 0.33 16.15 10.48
CA PHE A 75 1.43 15.21 10.69
C PHE A 75 1.53 14.68 12.12
N ALA A 76 0.39 14.58 12.78
CA ALA A 76 0.20 14.10 14.14
C ALA A 76 -1.23 13.57 14.30
N PRO A 77 -1.51 12.60 15.19
CA PRO A 77 -2.86 12.15 15.44
C PRO A 77 -3.78 13.31 15.85
N HIS A 78 -5.00 13.33 15.36
CA HIS A 78 -5.96 14.37 15.71
C HIS A 78 -6.41 14.27 17.17
N GLY A 79 -6.79 15.40 17.75
CA GLY A 79 -7.23 15.54 19.13
C GLY A 79 -6.13 15.95 20.10
N LEU A 80 -4.87 15.96 19.66
CA LEU A 80 -3.76 16.39 20.49
C LEU A 80 -3.77 17.89 20.83
N TRP A 81 -4.60 18.68 20.14
CA TRP A 81 -4.88 20.08 20.49
C TRP A 81 -5.72 20.24 21.75
N THR A 82 -6.27 19.17 22.30
CA THR A 82 -7.08 19.20 23.53
C THR A 82 -6.69 18.12 24.53
N ARG A 83 -6.12 16.99 24.07
CA ARG A 83 -5.77 15.83 24.92
C ARG A 83 -4.30 15.47 24.83
N ASP A 84 -3.81 14.80 25.90
CA ASP A 84 -2.53 14.07 25.85
C ASP A 84 -2.71 12.76 25.09
N TYR A 85 -1.72 12.36 24.27
CA TYR A 85 -1.80 11.14 23.46
C TYR A 85 -1.88 9.88 24.33
N ARG A 86 -1.29 9.91 25.53
CA ARG A 86 -1.37 8.78 26.47
C ARG A 86 -2.78 8.60 27.00
N ASP A 87 -3.44 9.71 27.39
CA ASP A 87 -4.83 9.72 27.83
C ASP A 87 -5.79 9.18 26.73
N MET A 88 -5.47 9.42 25.44
CA MET A 88 -6.20 8.83 24.33
C MET A 88 -5.99 7.32 24.26
N LEU A 89 -4.75 6.84 24.31
CA LEU A 89 -4.42 5.42 24.23
C LEU A 89 -4.91 4.64 25.44
N ASP A 90 -4.83 5.23 26.66
CA ASP A 90 -5.39 4.66 27.88
C ASP A 90 -6.90 4.44 27.73
N GLN A 91 -7.61 5.41 27.15
CA GLN A 91 -9.05 5.29 26.94
C GLN A 91 -9.37 4.23 25.89
N ILE A 92 -8.64 4.15 24.78
CA ILE A 92 -8.82 3.10 23.76
C ILE A 92 -8.67 1.72 24.39
N ALA A 93 -7.60 1.50 25.15
CA ALA A 93 -7.36 0.23 25.84
C ALA A 93 -8.44 -0.07 26.90
N ALA A 94 -8.82 0.93 27.72
CA ALA A 94 -9.86 0.79 28.75
C ALA A 94 -11.25 0.50 28.15
N GLN A 95 -11.52 0.87 26.90
CA GLN A 95 -12.77 0.50 26.22
C GLN A 95 -12.75 -0.96 25.70
N GLY A 96 -11.63 -1.68 25.82
CA GLY A 96 -11.51 -3.09 25.43
C GLY A 96 -11.04 -3.32 24.01
N TYR A 97 -10.62 -2.27 23.29
CA TYR A 97 -9.96 -2.43 21.99
C TYR A 97 -8.53 -2.93 22.18
N ASN A 98 -8.06 -3.75 21.27
CA ASN A 98 -6.73 -4.38 21.34
C ASN A 98 -5.77 -3.91 20.25
N THR A 99 -6.25 -3.21 19.23
CA THR A 99 -5.46 -2.81 18.08
C THR A 99 -5.78 -1.38 17.67
N LEU A 100 -4.74 -0.65 17.30
CA LEU A 100 -4.80 0.66 16.70
C LEU A 100 -4.36 0.54 15.23
N ARG A 101 -5.21 0.87 14.26
CA ARG A 101 -4.82 1.15 12.88
C ARG A 101 -4.46 2.63 12.81
N LEU A 102 -3.22 2.95 12.41
CA LEU A 102 -2.63 4.28 12.48
C LEU A 102 -2.33 4.78 11.06
N PRO A 103 -3.25 5.58 10.47
CA PRO A 103 -3.06 6.20 9.16
C PRO A 103 -1.88 7.18 9.14
N PHE A 104 -1.08 7.15 8.04
CA PHE A 104 -0.03 8.13 7.78
C PHE A 104 0.09 8.44 6.27
N SER A 105 0.77 9.52 5.92
CA SER A 105 1.16 9.84 4.53
C SER A 105 2.67 9.68 4.34
N ASN A 106 3.12 9.37 3.11
CA ASN A 106 4.56 9.42 2.80
C ASN A 106 5.15 10.80 3.11
N GLN A 107 4.38 11.86 2.86
CA GLN A 107 4.78 13.23 3.19
C GLN A 107 5.14 13.43 4.67
N LEU A 108 4.62 12.61 5.58
CA LEU A 108 5.00 12.65 7.00
C LEU A 108 6.51 12.62 7.22
N PHE A 109 7.24 11.93 6.35
CA PHE A 109 8.68 11.71 6.45
C PHE A 109 9.53 12.81 5.80
N ASP A 110 8.91 13.74 5.07
CA ASP A 110 9.61 14.84 4.42
C ASP A 110 10.22 15.81 5.46
N ALA A 111 11.40 16.32 5.17
CA ALA A 111 12.11 17.25 6.06
C ALA A 111 11.32 18.55 6.35
N GLY A 112 10.37 18.93 5.47
CA GLY A 112 9.51 20.09 5.64
C GLY A 112 8.21 19.84 6.39
N SER A 113 7.88 18.57 6.69
CA SER A 113 6.62 18.18 7.36
C SER A 113 6.73 18.41 8.86
N THR A 114 6.19 19.54 9.30
CA THR A 114 6.25 19.93 10.71
C THR A 114 4.94 19.58 11.40
N PRO A 115 4.94 18.72 12.44
CA PRO A 115 3.75 18.42 13.23
C PRO A 115 3.15 19.67 13.85
N ASN A 116 1.84 19.75 13.82
CA ASN A 116 1.10 20.88 14.36
C ASN A 116 -0.26 20.44 14.95
N GLY A 117 -1.00 21.38 15.53
CA GLY A 117 -2.26 21.04 16.20
C GLY A 117 -2.02 20.23 17.51
N ILE A 118 -0.96 20.50 18.23
CA ILE A 118 -0.62 19.84 19.49
C ILE A 118 -0.60 20.85 20.62
N ASP A 119 -1.35 20.58 21.69
CA ASP A 119 -1.34 21.37 22.92
C ASP A 119 -0.25 20.86 23.87
N TYR A 120 0.73 21.71 24.16
CA TYR A 120 1.81 21.45 25.11
C TYR A 120 1.57 22.08 26.47
N SER A 121 0.43 22.76 26.66
CA SER A 121 0.14 23.45 27.93
C SER A 121 -0.10 22.46 29.06
N SER A 122 0.20 22.89 30.28
CA SER A 122 0.02 22.09 31.49
C SER A 122 0.71 20.72 31.46
N GLY A 123 1.79 20.59 30.67
CA GLY A 123 2.58 19.37 30.57
C GLY A 123 2.00 18.30 29.63
N LYS A 124 0.86 18.58 28.98
CA LYS A 124 0.32 17.68 27.94
C LYS A 124 1.30 17.57 26.78
N ASN A 125 1.43 16.37 26.22
CA ASN A 125 2.23 16.10 25.04
C ASN A 125 3.68 16.69 25.09
N ALA A 126 4.21 16.98 26.28
CA ALA A 126 5.48 17.72 26.43
C ALA A 126 6.65 17.02 25.73
N ASP A 127 6.66 15.70 25.68
CA ASP A 127 7.70 14.91 24.99
C ASP A 127 7.50 14.78 23.48
N LEU A 128 6.43 15.35 22.93
CA LEU A 128 6.21 15.49 21.49
C LEU A 128 6.73 16.84 20.97
N GLN A 129 7.05 17.79 21.85
CA GLN A 129 7.51 19.11 21.44
C GLN A 129 8.84 19.03 20.70
N GLY A 130 8.88 19.59 19.47
CA GLY A 130 10.06 19.56 18.62
C GLY A 130 10.32 18.20 17.93
N GLN A 131 9.44 17.21 18.07
CA GLN A 131 9.53 15.95 17.35
C GLN A 131 9.10 16.12 15.90
N THR A 132 9.66 15.29 15.01
CA THR A 132 9.14 15.07 13.65
C THR A 132 7.88 14.20 13.70
N GLY A 133 7.11 14.13 12.59
CA GLY A 133 5.98 13.21 12.50
C GLY A 133 6.37 11.75 12.80
N LEU A 134 7.52 11.30 12.29
CA LEU A 134 8.08 9.99 12.61
C LEU A 134 8.43 9.84 14.10
N GLY A 135 8.97 10.89 14.73
CA GLY A 135 9.25 10.90 16.16
C GLY A 135 7.97 10.83 17.03
N ILE A 136 6.88 11.45 16.58
CA ILE A 136 5.57 11.31 17.23
C ILE A 136 5.02 9.90 17.04
N MET A 137 5.13 9.32 15.85
CA MET A 137 4.76 7.91 15.59
C MET A 137 5.48 6.96 16.55
N ASP A 138 6.77 7.16 16.78
CA ASP A 138 7.55 6.36 17.75
C ASP A 138 6.96 6.42 19.16
N LYS A 139 6.60 7.64 19.61
CA LYS A 139 6.04 7.85 20.96
C LYS A 139 4.67 7.18 21.11
N VAL A 140 3.81 7.32 20.10
CA VAL A 140 2.49 6.70 20.06
C VAL A 140 2.62 5.17 20.10
N ILE A 141 3.47 4.58 19.26
CA ILE A 141 3.70 3.13 19.21
C ILE A 141 4.30 2.62 20.51
N ALA A 142 5.30 3.31 21.06
CA ALA A 142 5.91 2.89 22.30
C ALA A 142 4.90 2.86 23.45
N TYR A 143 4.06 3.89 23.57
CA TYR A 143 3.06 3.95 24.63
C TYR A 143 1.91 2.95 24.39
N ALA A 144 1.46 2.78 23.13
CA ALA A 144 0.48 1.75 22.77
C ALA A 144 0.91 0.37 23.28
N GLY A 145 2.18 0.01 23.10
CA GLY A 145 2.73 -1.24 23.62
C GLY A 145 2.69 -1.34 25.16
N THR A 146 2.84 -0.24 25.90
CA THR A 146 2.78 -0.24 27.37
C THR A 146 1.36 -0.48 27.91
N VAL A 147 0.35 -0.10 27.15
CA VAL A 147 -1.08 -0.29 27.50
C VAL A 147 -1.70 -1.52 26.84
N GLY A 148 -0.88 -2.39 26.22
CA GLY A 148 -1.32 -3.66 25.65
C GLY A 148 -1.92 -3.57 24.24
N LEU A 149 -1.91 -2.42 23.61
CA LEU A 149 -2.39 -2.25 22.23
C LEU A 149 -1.37 -2.76 21.21
N ARG A 150 -1.86 -3.34 20.13
CA ARG A 150 -1.12 -3.62 18.90
C ARG A 150 -1.33 -2.50 17.90
N VAL A 151 -0.40 -2.34 16.96
CA VAL A 151 -0.46 -1.27 15.94
C VAL A 151 -0.33 -1.87 14.55
N ILE A 152 -1.25 -1.50 13.67
CA ILE A 152 -1.16 -1.66 12.22
C ILE A 152 -0.81 -0.29 11.67
N LEU A 153 0.30 -0.18 10.94
CA LEU A 153 0.64 1.03 10.21
C LEU A 153 -0.11 1.02 8.89
N ASP A 154 -0.84 2.09 8.60
CA ASP A 154 -1.61 2.23 7.37
C ASP A 154 -1.08 3.40 6.54
N ARG A 155 -0.54 3.08 5.36
CA ARG A 155 -0.20 4.12 4.39
C ARG A 155 -1.46 4.62 3.71
N HIS A 156 -2.07 5.63 4.30
CA HIS A 156 -3.39 6.13 3.93
C HIS A 156 -3.37 7.01 2.68
N ARG A 157 -2.29 7.81 2.50
CA ARG A 157 -2.17 8.79 1.42
C ARG A 157 -0.73 8.95 0.95
N PRO A 158 -0.50 9.34 -0.32
CA PRO A 158 0.84 9.75 -0.76
C PRO A 158 1.30 11.04 -0.08
N ASP A 159 0.38 12.00 0.09
CA ASP A 159 0.60 13.28 0.75
C ASP A 159 -0.65 13.76 1.49
N ALA A 160 -0.52 14.88 2.23
CA ALA A 160 -1.60 15.41 3.05
C ALA A 160 -2.78 16.00 2.27
N SER A 161 -2.67 16.12 0.94
CA SER A 161 -3.71 16.73 0.11
C SER A 161 -4.86 15.78 -0.21
N GLY A 162 -4.63 14.46 -0.24
CA GLY A 162 -5.69 13.49 -0.52
C GLY A 162 -5.20 12.07 -0.80
N GLN A 163 -6.16 11.19 -1.00
CA GLN A 163 -5.94 9.81 -1.42
C GLN A 163 -5.54 9.74 -2.89
N SER A 164 -4.98 8.60 -3.29
CA SER A 164 -4.69 8.27 -4.69
C SER A 164 -5.26 6.90 -5.05
N ALA A 165 -5.75 6.77 -6.26
CA ALA A 165 -6.28 5.50 -6.78
C ALA A 165 -5.21 4.41 -6.85
N LEU A 166 -3.99 4.80 -7.17
CA LEU A 166 -2.80 3.93 -7.21
C LEU A 166 -1.90 4.25 -6.02
N TRP A 167 -1.07 3.29 -5.64
CA TRP A 167 -0.10 3.39 -4.53
C TRP A 167 1.04 4.40 -4.79
N TYR A 168 1.09 4.99 -5.96
CA TYR A 168 2.06 5.99 -6.37
C TYR A 168 1.39 7.16 -7.12
N THR A 169 2.08 8.27 -7.19
CA THR A 169 1.71 9.46 -7.97
C THR A 169 2.93 9.98 -8.72
N ALA A 170 2.74 10.98 -9.58
CA ALA A 170 3.86 11.62 -10.27
C ALA A 170 4.87 12.29 -9.31
N SER A 171 4.41 12.73 -8.13
CA SER A 171 5.25 13.35 -7.09
C SER A 171 5.75 12.35 -6.04
N ARG A 172 5.18 11.15 -5.98
CA ARG A 172 5.49 10.08 -5.03
C ARG A 172 5.58 8.76 -5.79
N PRO A 173 6.74 8.43 -6.35
CA PRO A 173 6.90 7.21 -7.14
C PRO A 173 6.80 5.94 -6.29
N GLU A 174 6.52 4.80 -6.92
CA GLU A 174 6.43 3.50 -6.25
C GLU A 174 7.69 3.17 -5.43
N SER A 175 8.87 3.59 -5.92
CA SER A 175 10.13 3.35 -5.20
C SER A 175 10.16 4.05 -3.84
N GLU A 176 9.67 5.28 -3.74
CA GLU A 176 9.58 6.01 -2.48
C GLU A 176 8.60 5.33 -1.51
N TRP A 177 7.43 4.92 -2.00
CA TRP A 177 6.47 4.16 -1.21
C TRP A 177 7.06 2.86 -0.64
N ILE A 178 7.83 2.12 -1.46
CA ILE A 178 8.50 0.89 -1.00
C ILE A 178 9.64 1.21 -0.02
N ASP A 179 10.42 2.26 -0.26
CA ASP A 179 11.54 2.62 0.62
C ASP A 179 11.07 3.14 1.97
N ASP A 180 9.98 3.91 2.02
CA ASP A 180 9.35 4.32 3.27
C ASP A 180 8.86 3.11 4.07
N TRP A 181 8.24 2.12 3.42
CA TRP A 181 7.86 0.88 4.06
C TRP A 181 9.06 0.09 4.59
N LYS A 182 10.16 0.01 3.86
CA LYS A 182 11.40 -0.63 4.33
C LYS A 182 12.01 0.12 5.50
N MET A 183 11.99 1.45 5.46
CA MET A 183 12.44 2.29 6.58
C MET A 183 11.63 2.01 7.85
N LEU A 184 10.31 1.96 7.76
CA LEU A 184 9.44 1.64 8.89
C LEU A 184 9.65 0.20 9.38
N ALA A 185 9.77 -0.77 8.47
CA ALA A 185 10.04 -2.16 8.78
C ALA A 185 11.36 -2.35 9.55
N ALA A 186 12.42 -1.62 9.12
CA ALA A 186 13.70 -1.61 9.81
C ALA A 186 13.62 -0.92 11.19
N ARG A 187 12.91 0.22 11.24
CA ARG A 187 12.77 1.03 12.47
C ARG A 187 12.10 0.25 13.59
N TYR A 188 11.06 -0.50 13.27
CA TYR A 188 10.31 -1.28 14.25
C TYR A 188 10.68 -2.76 14.26
N ALA A 189 11.81 -3.14 13.66
CA ALA A 189 12.34 -4.49 13.78
C ALA A 189 12.61 -4.82 15.26
N GLY A 190 12.14 -5.98 15.72
CA GLY A 190 12.23 -6.37 17.13
C GLY A 190 11.14 -5.80 18.05
N ASN A 191 10.24 -4.95 17.53
CA ASN A 191 9.10 -4.40 18.29
C ASN A 191 7.77 -5.10 17.91
N PRO A 192 7.29 -6.06 18.70
CA PRO A 192 6.05 -6.79 18.39
C PRO A 192 4.77 -5.96 18.63
N THR A 193 4.87 -4.75 19.13
CA THR A 193 3.73 -3.82 19.19
C THR A 193 3.21 -3.51 17.78
N VAL A 194 4.12 -3.34 16.80
CA VAL A 194 3.73 -3.19 15.39
C VAL A 194 3.58 -4.57 14.77
N ILE A 195 2.35 -4.95 14.47
CA ILE A 195 2.04 -6.28 13.94
C ILE A 195 2.11 -6.37 12.42
N GLY A 196 2.06 -5.24 11.70
CA GLY A 196 2.14 -5.28 10.25
C GLY A 196 1.89 -3.95 9.56
N ALA A 197 1.93 -4.04 8.23
CA ALA A 197 1.78 -2.95 7.28
C ALA A 197 0.51 -3.11 6.46
N ASP A 198 -0.38 -2.12 6.52
CA ASP A 198 -1.50 -1.95 5.59
C ASP A 198 -1.00 -1.09 4.43
N LEU A 199 -0.78 -1.75 3.29
CA LEU A 199 0.15 -1.27 2.28
C LEU A 199 -0.27 0.02 1.59
N HIS A 200 -1.57 0.17 1.29
CA HIS A 200 -2.13 1.34 0.63
C HIS A 200 -3.64 1.37 0.82
N ASN A 201 -4.12 2.46 1.38
CA ASN A 201 -5.55 2.66 1.64
C ASN A 201 -6.34 2.85 0.34
N GLU A 202 -7.36 2.03 0.19
CA GLU A 202 -8.44 2.15 -0.79
C GLU A 202 -7.99 2.28 -2.26
N PRO A 203 -7.30 1.29 -2.82
CA PRO A 203 -7.05 1.24 -4.26
C PRO A 203 -8.37 1.26 -5.04
N HIS A 204 -8.50 2.19 -6.01
CA HIS A 204 -9.78 2.39 -6.68
C HIS A 204 -9.63 2.80 -8.15
N THR A 205 -10.76 2.96 -8.83
CA THR A 205 -10.82 3.39 -10.23
C THR A 205 -10.95 4.91 -10.34
N VAL A 206 -10.41 5.46 -11.42
CA VAL A 206 -10.59 6.87 -11.80
C VAL A 206 -11.53 6.90 -13.02
N GLY A 207 -12.82 6.92 -12.78
CA GLY A 207 -13.83 6.81 -13.84
C GLY A 207 -13.61 5.57 -14.71
N ASP A 208 -13.55 5.75 -16.03
CA ASP A 208 -13.29 4.70 -17.01
C ASP A 208 -11.81 4.70 -17.51
N ASP A 209 -10.94 5.48 -16.91
CA ASP A 209 -9.51 5.51 -17.26
C ASP A 209 -8.77 4.32 -16.64
N ALA A 210 -8.60 3.26 -17.41
CA ALA A 210 -7.92 2.05 -16.96
C ALA A 210 -6.42 2.27 -16.67
N SER A 211 -5.80 3.32 -17.22
CA SER A 211 -4.37 3.60 -16.98
C SER A 211 -4.09 4.25 -15.63
N GLN A 212 -5.12 4.77 -14.97
CA GLN A 212 -5.05 5.40 -13.66
C GLN A 212 -5.87 4.67 -12.60
N SER A 213 -6.45 3.53 -12.96
CA SER A 213 -7.36 2.75 -12.12
C SER A 213 -6.68 1.49 -11.61
N ALA A 214 -6.71 1.28 -10.30
CA ALA A 214 -6.23 0.04 -9.72
C ALA A 214 -7.07 -1.15 -10.20
N CYS A 215 -6.43 -2.20 -10.68
CA CYS A 215 -7.04 -3.47 -11.01
C CYS A 215 -6.49 -4.59 -10.13
N TRP A 216 -7.13 -5.76 -10.16
CA TRP A 216 -6.69 -6.95 -9.45
C TRP A 216 -6.50 -8.11 -10.42
N GLY A 217 -5.26 -8.58 -10.61
CA GLY A 217 -4.95 -9.72 -11.46
C GLY A 217 -5.08 -9.45 -12.96
N CYS A 218 -5.05 -8.18 -13.39
CA CYS A 218 -5.06 -7.79 -14.80
C CYS A 218 -3.71 -8.00 -15.49
N GLY A 219 -2.62 -8.21 -14.73
CA GLY A 219 -1.28 -8.49 -15.24
C GLY A 219 -0.49 -7.26 -15.70
N ASP A 220 -1.08 -6.07 -15.65
CA ASP A 220 -0.37 -4.81 -15.92
C ASP A 220 0.36 -4.33 -14.67
N VAL A 221 1.69 -4.40 -14.68
CA VAL A 221 2.54 -4.07 -13.53
C VAL A 221 2.36 -2.63 -13.01
N VAL A 222 1.83 -1.74 -13.86
CA VAL A 222 1.64 -0.33 -13.53
C VAL A 222 0.38 -0.12 -12.67
N VAL A 223 -0.69 -0.89 -12.92
CA VAL A 223 -1.98 -0.71 -12.28
C VAL A 223 -2.52 -1.95 -11.56
N ASP A 224 -1.83 -3.10 -11.65
CA ASP A 224 -2.22 -4.32 -10.94
C ASP A 224 -1.81 -4.23 -9.46
N TRP A 225 -2.78 -3.87 -8.62
CA TRP A 225 -2.60 -3.72 -7.18
C TRP A 225 -2.07 -5.00 -6.52
N ARG A 226 -2.53 -6.19 -6.94
CA ARG A 226 -2.01 -7.46 -6.43
C ARG A 226 -0.51 -7.59 -6.66
N LEU A 227 -0.01 -7.22 -7.86
CA LEU A 227 1.42 -7.26 -8.16
C LEU A 227 2.20 -6.22 -7.35
N ALA A 228 1.63 -5.03 -7.14
CA ALA A 228 2.24 -4.00 -6.30
C ALA A 228 2.33 -4.44 -4.84
N ALA A 229 1.26 -5.04 -4.31
CA ALA A 229 1.24 -5.59 -2.96
C ALA A 229 2.29 -6.70 -2.77
N GLU A 230 2.52 -7.55 -3.79
CA GLU A 230 3.61 -8.53 -3.78
C GLU A 230 4.99 -7.85 -3.73
N ARG A 231 5.21 -6.77 -4.52
CA ARG A 231 6.50 -6.05 -4.54
C ARG A 231 6.79 -5.39 -3.20
N ALA A 232 5.84 -4.61 -2.67
CA ALA A 232 6.00 -3.92 -1.39
C ALA A 232 6.06 -4.90 -0.22
N GLY A 233 5.16 -5.87 -0.16
CA GLY A 233 5.14 -6.89 0.89
C GLY A 233 6.44 -7.68 0.94
N ASN A 234 7.00 -8.10 -0.19
CA ASN A 234 8.27 -8.79 -0.26
C ASN A 234 9.45 -7.89 0.15
N ALA A 235 9.41 -6.61 -0.21
CA ALA A 235 10.41 -5.63 0.22
C ALA A 235 10.39 -5.43 1.74
N ILE A 236 9.22 -5.29 2.35
CA ILE A 236 9.03 -5.23 3.81
C ILE A 236 9.58 -6.49 4.47
N LEU A 237 9.17 -7.66 4.00
CA LEU A 237 9.53 -8.94 4.60
C LEU A 237 11.01 -9.30 4.45
N SER A 238 11.69 -8.72 3.47
CA SER A 238 13.15 -8.83 3.36
C SER A 238 13.89 -8.11 4.50
N VAL A 239 13.26 -7.12 5.13
CA VAL A 239 13.80 -6.32 6.24
C VAL A 239 13.26 -6.80 7.58
N ASN A 240 11.95 -7.05 7.65
CA ASN A 240 11.26 -7.52 8.86
C ASN A 240 10.33 -8.69 8.53
N PRO A 241 10.82 -9.94 8.56
CA PRO A 241 10.05 -11.12 8.15
C PRO A 241 8.90 -11.47 9.11
N ASN A 242 8.76 -10.74 10.22
CA ASN A 242 7.78 -11.02 11.25
C ASN A 242 6.46 -10.23 11.09
N TRP A 243 6.43 -9.22 10.22
CA TRP A 243 5.22 -8.42 10.03
C TRP A 243 4.17 -9.15 9.21
N LEU A 244 2.91 -8.92 9.53
CA LEU A 244 1.79 -9.21 8.65
C LEU A 244 1.72 -8.15 7.55
N ILE A 245 1.29 -8.57 6.38
CA ILE A 245 1.05 -7.70 5.23
C ILE A 245 -0.45 -7.67 4.98
N PHE A 246 -1.06 -6.51 5.26
CA PHE A 246 -2.46 -6.27 5.01
C PHE A 246 -2.62 -5.74 3.60
N VAL A 247 -3.50 -6.37 2.83
CA VAL A 247 -3.72 -6.04 1.42
C VAL A 247 -5.19 -5.79 1.19
N GLU A 248 -5.52 -4.53 0.94
CA GLU A 248 -6.91 -4.14 0.68
C GLU A 248 -7.40 -4.66 -0.67
N GLY A 249 -8.72 -4.72 -0.82
CA GLY A 249 -9.36 -4.95 -2.10
C GLY A 249 -9.24 -3.74 -3.03
N VAL A 250 -9.74 -3.88 -4.23
CA VAL A 250 -10.02 -2.75 -5.14
C VAL A 250 -11.50 -2.35 -5.01
N ASN A 251 -11.97 -1.35 -5.74
CA ASN A 251 -13.41 -1.09 -5.77
C ASN A 251 -14.12 -1.86 -6.90
N CYS A 252 -13.47 -2.12 -8.03
CA CYS A 252 -14.07 -2.78 -9.17
C CYS A 252 -13.26 -4.01 -9.60
N PHE A 253 -13.96 -5.13 -9.85
CA PHE A 253 -13.38 -6.36 -10.36
C PHE A 253 -14.28 -6.95 -11.45
N GLY A 254 -13.70 -7.42 -12.55
CA GLY A 254 -14.40 -8.01 -13.66
C GLY A 254 -13.59 -9.09 -14.36
N PRO A 255 -14.11 -9.68 -15.46
CA PRO A 255 -13.44 -10.71 -16.21
C PRO A 255 -12.01 -10.28 -16.62
N ASN A 256 -11.05 -11.18 -16.43
CA ASN A 256 -9.61 -10.92 -16.68
C ASN A 256 -9.03 -9.74 -15.88
N GLY A 257 -9.55 -9.46 -14.69
CA GLY A 257 -9.06 -8.40 -13.82
C GLY A 257 -9.40 -6.98 -14.30
N VAL A 258 -10.37 -6.81 -15.19
CA VAL A 258 -10.79 -5.48 -15.68
C VAL A 258 -11.33 -4.64 -14.53
N ALA A 259 -10.82 -3.41 -14.42
CA ALA A 259 -11.14 -2.52 -13.30
C ALA A 259 -12.33 -1.58 -13.55
N THR A 260 -12.90 -1.50 -14.75
CA THR A 260 -13.92 -0.48 -15.05
C THR A 260 -15.31 -1.07 -15.26
N GLY A 261 -16.33 -0.42 -14.70
CA GLY A 261 -17.72 -0.84 -14.82
C GLY A 261 -18.22 -0.89 -16.29
N SER A 262 -17.73 0.01 -17.15
CA SER A 262 -18.05 0.03 -18.59
C SER A 262 -17.56 -1.22 -19.34
N ARG A 263 -16.61 -1.97 -18.76
CA ARG A 263 -16.08 -3.23 -19.30
C ARG A 263 -16.62 -4.46 -18.58
N GLY A 264 -17.70 -4.33 -17.80
CA GLY A 264 -18.38 -5.44 -17.13
C GLY A 264 -17.81 -5.78 -15.74
N ALA A 265 -17.03 -4.90 -15.12
CA ALA A 265 -16.64 -5.07 -13.73
C ALA A 265 -17.81 -4.85 -12.77
N THR A 266 -17.82 -5.59 -11.67
CA THR A 266 -18.67 -5.30 -10.52
C THR A 266 -17.93 -4.35 -9.59
N CYS A 267 -18.56 -3.26 -9.23
CA CYS A 267 -17.98 -2.24 -8.36
C CYS A 267 -18.66 -2.20 -6.99
N THR A 268 -17.88 -1.88 -5.96
CA THR A 268 -18.28 -1.75 -4.55
C THR A 268 -17.72 -0.45 -3.96
N TRP A 269 -17.58 -0.40 -2.64
CA TRP A 269 -16.79 0.60 -1.93
C TRP A 269 -15.32 0.54 -2.37
N TRP A 270 -14.61 1.62 -2.24
CA TRP A 270 -13.16 1.62 -2.38
C TRP A 270 -12.56 0.65 -1.33
N GLY A 271 -11.53 -0.09 -1.72
CA GLY A 271 -10.92 -1.11 -0.86
C GLY A 271 -11.78 -2.35 -0.57
N GLY A 272 -13.06 -2.39 -1.00
CA GLY A 272 -14.02 -3.40 -0.56
C GLY A 272 -14.13 -4.67 -1.40
N ASN A 273 -13.56 -4.71 -2.61
CA ASN A 273 -13.74 -5.83 -3.54
C ASN A 273 -12.51 -6.74 -3.60
N LEU A 274 -12.64 -7.91 -3.02
CA LEU A 274 -11.65 -8.98 -3.03
C LEU A 274 -12.10 -10.21 -3.83
N GLU A 275 -13.12 -10.10 -4.72
CA GLU A 275 -13.60 -11.22 -5.53
C GLU A 275 -12.46 -11.92 -6.31
N GLY A 276 -11.43 -11.16 -6.69
CA GLY A 276 -10.27 -11.66 -7.41
C GLY A 276 -9.26 -12.44 -6.56
N ALA A 277 -9.29 -12.34 -5.23
CA ALA A 277 -8.19 -12.76 -4.38
C ALA A 277 -7.94 -14.28 -4.39
N ALA A 278 -8.97 -15.11 -4.50
CA ALA A 278 -8.79 -16.57 -4.61
C ALA A 278 -8.24 -16.99 -5.97
N THR A 279 -8.61 -16.28 -7.04
CA THR A 279 -8.13 -16.60 -8.41
C THR A 279 -6.72 -16.04 -8.64
N TYR A 280 -6.45 -14.86 -8.12
CA TYR A 280 -5.17 -14.16 -8.21
C TYR A 280 -4.66 -13.81 -6.80
N PRO A 281 -4.21 -14.81 -6.02
CA PRO A 281 -3.76 -14.58 -4.66
C PRO A 281 -2.47 -13.75 -4.62
N VAL A 282 -2.30 -12.98 -3.55
CA VAL A 282 -1.04 -12.31 -3.22
C VAL A 282 -0.02 -13.36 -2.76
N ARG A 283 1.16 -13.38 -3.39
CA ARG A 283 2.24 -14.33 -3.09
C ARG A 283 3.43 -13.62 -2.47
N LEU A 284 3.71 -13.97 -1.23
CA LEU A 284 4.84 -13.42 -0.48
C LEU A 284 5.97 -14.43 -0.34
N SER A 285 7.20 -13.92 -0.29
CA SER A 285 8.42 -14.72 -0.10
C SER A 285 8.50 -15.37 1.28
N VAL A 286 7.88 -14.75 2.30
CA VAL A 286 7.72 -15.32 3.62
C VAL A 286 6.28 -15.82 3.75
N PRO A 287 6.06 -17.12 3.94
CA PRO A 287 4.71 -17.69 4.05
C PRO A 287 4.00 -17.19 5.31
N ASN A 288 2.67 -17.32 5.33
CA ASN A 288 1.84 -17.05 6.51
C ASN A 288 1.93 -15.59 6.99
N ARG A 289 1.93 -14.64 6.02
CA ARG A 289 2.01 -13.19 6.32
C ARG A 289 0.88 -12.37 5.70
N VAL A 290 0.11 -12.91 4.76
CA VAL A 290 -0.98 -12.17 4.10
C VAL A 290 -2.22 -12.15 4.99
N VAL A 291 -2.76 -10.95 5.19
CA VAL A 291 -4.13 -10.71 5.68
C VAL A 291 -4.82 -9.85 4.63
N TYR A 292 -5.92 -10.29 4.08
CA TYR A 292 -6.70 -9.42 3.21
C TYR A 292 -7.48 -8.41 4.03
N SER A 293 -7.58 -7.17 3.55
CA SER A 293 -8.30 -6.09 4.23
C SER A 293 -9.44 -5.61 3.34
N ALA A 294 -10.63 -5.45 3.92
CA ALA A 294 -11.79 -4.95 3.21
C ALA A 294 -12.34 -3.72 3.95
N HIS A 295 -12.83 -2.73 3.20
CA HIS A 295 -13.62 -1.64 3.74
C HIS A 295 -15.09 -1.86 3.46
N ASP A 296 -15.98 -1.42 4.34
CA ASP A 296 -17.42 -1.62 4.22
C ASP A 296 -18.18 -0.45 4.85
N TYR A 297 -19.07 0.16 4.08
CA TYR A 297 -19.79 1.35 4.50
C TYR A 297 -21.28 1.30 4.16
N PRO A 298 -22.15 1.97 4.97
CA PRO A 298 -23.57 2.01 4.76
C PRO A 298 -23.98 2.95 3.62
N ALA A 299 -25.27 2.92 3.28
CA ALA A 299 -25.84 3.74 2.22
C ALA A 299 -25.62 5.24 2.40
N SER A 300 -25.50 5.74 3.63
CA SER A 300 -25.26 7.16 3.92
C SER A 300 -23.83 7.62 3.58
N VAL A 301 -22.88 6.70 3.52
CA VAL A 301 -21.48 6.96 3.16
C VAL A 301 -21.24 6.64 1.68
N SER A 302 -21.63 5.44 1.26
CA SER A 302 -21.45 4.99 -0.13
C SER A 302 -22.62 4.12 -0.56
N ALA A 303 -23.62 4.75 -1.19
CA ALA A 303 -24.85 4.08 -1.62
C ALA A 303 -24.57 3.00 -2.68
N GLN A 304 -25.06 1.78 -2.43
CA GLN A 304 -24.94 0.64 -3.31
C GLN A 304 -26.33 0.07 -3.61
N SER A 305 -26.45 -0.65 -4.72
CA SER A 305 -27.74 -1.18 -5.17
C SER A 305 -28.41 -2.14 -4.19
N TRP A 306 -27.64 -2.91 -3.43
CA TRP A 306 -28.15 -3.88 -2.46
C TRP A 306 -28.82 -3.28 -1.24
N PHE A 307 -28.59 -1.98 -0.94
CA PHE A 307 -29.33 -1.28 0.14
C PHE A 307 -30.79 -0.99 -0.25
N SER A 308 -31.12 -1.10 -1.53
CA SER A 308 -32.49 -0.96 -2.05
C SER A 308 -33.16 -2.31 -2.29
N ASP A 309 -32.49 -3.43 -2.01
CA ASP A 309 -33.06 -4.77 -2.14
C ASP A 309 -34.22 -4.95 -1.15
N PRO A 310 -35.38 -5.49 -1.57
CA PRO A 310 -36.53 -5.71 -0.66
C PRO A 310 -36.21 -6.61 0.55
N THR A 311 -35.15 -7.40 0.49
CA THR A 311 -34.73 -8.29 1.59
C THR A 311 -33.69 -7.63 2.52
N TYR A 312 -33.28 -6.38 2.25
CA TYR A 312 -32.33 -5.68 3.11
C TYR A 312 -32.86 -5.54 4.54
N PRO A 313 -32.04 -5.78 5.61
CA PRO A 313 -30.61 -6.10 5.61
C PRO A 313 -30.29 -7.60 5.54
N ALA A 314 -31.27 -8.50 5.38
CA ALA A 314 -31.05 -9.94 5.36
C ALA A 314 -30.20 -10.43 4.14
N ASN A 315 -30.11 -9.65 3.06
CA ASN A 315 -29.26 -9.91 1.92
C ASN A 315 -27.76 -9.65 2.17
N MET A 316 -27.41 -8.85 3.17
CA MET A 316 -26.03 -8.37 3.38
C MET A 316 -24.99 -9.49 3.61
N PRO A 317 -25.26 -10.58 4.35
CA PRO A 317 -24.31 -11.68 4.43
C PRO A 317 -23.93 -12.30 3.06
N ALA A 318 -24.86 -12.35 2.11
CA ALA A 318 -24.56 -12.83 0.77
C ALA A 318 -23.68 -11.83 -0.02
N VAL A 319 -23.90 -10.53 0.17
CA VAL A 319 -23.07 -9.46 -0.39
C VAL A 319 -21.64 -9.56 0.16
N TRP A 320 -21.45 -9.63 1.47
CA TRP A 320 -20.15 -9.75 2.09
C TRP A 320 -19.43 -11.05 1.72
N ASN A 321 -20.14 -12.19 1.70
CA ASN A 321 -19.58 -13.46 1.24
C ASN A 321 -19.08 -13.37 -0.20
N ARG A 322 -19.78 -12.65 -1.08
CA ARG A 322 -19.36 -12.46 -2.45
C ARG A 322 -18.03 -11.69 -2.53
N PHE A 323 -17.91 -10.57 -1.84
CA PHE A 323 -16.81 -9.64 -2.04
C PHE A 323 -15.57 -9.96 -1.23
N TRP A 324 -15.69 -10.45 0.02
CA TRP A 324 -14.55 -10.67 0.90
C TRP A 324 -14.74 -11.82 1.91
N GLY A 325 -15.93 -12.04 2.43
CA GLY A 325 -16.17 -13.01 3.49
C GLY A 325 -15.91 -14.46 3.10
N TYR A 326 -16.01 -14.78 1.81
CA TYR A 326 -15.72 -16.11 1.28
C TYR A 326 -14.26 -16.55 1.55
N LEU A 327 -13.32 -15.63 1.67
CA LEU A 327 -11.92 -15.92 1.99
C LEU A 327 -11.79 -16.56 3.36
N HIS A 328 -12.47 -15.99 4.36
CA HIS A 328 -12.53 -16.55 5.71
C HIS A 328 -13.38 -17.83 5.75
N ALA A 329 -14.57 -17.81 5.15
CA ALA A 329 -15.51 -18.93 5.18
C ALA A 329 -14.97 -20.22 4.54
N ASN A 330 -14.06 -20.11 3.57
CA ASN A 330 -13.42 -21.24 2.89
C ASN A 330 -11.99 -21.53 3.37
N ASP A 331 -11.58 -20.97 4.51
CA ASP A 331 -10.26 -21.14 5.12
C ASP A 331 -9.08 -20.79 4.17
N ILE A 332 -9.27 -19.76 3.29
CA ILE A 332 -8.27 -19.34 2.32
C ILE A 332 -7.25 -18.39 2.97
N ALA A 333 -7.74 -17.38 3.69
CA ALA A 333 -6.92 -16.40 4.39
C ALA A 333 -7.74 -15.63 5.43
N PRO A 334 -7.10 -15.02 6.46
CA PRO A 334 -7.77 -14.09 7.36
C PRO A 334 -8.22 -12.84 6.59
N VAL A 335 -9.37 -12.29 7.00
CA VAL A 335 -9.89 -11.02 6.49
C VAL A 335 -10.02 -10.04 7.66
N LEU A 336 -9.42 -8.86 7.52
CA LEU A 336 -9.65 -7.70 8.35
C LEU A 336 -10.71 -6.82 7.67
N VAL A 337 -11.80 -6.44 8.37
CA VAL A 337 -12.58 -5.28 7.97
C VAL A 337 -11.86 -4.05 8.52
N GLY A 338 -10.98 -3.46 7.68
CA GLY A 338 -10.02 -2.41 8.07
C GLY A 338 -10.69 -1.09 8.40
N GLU A 339 -11.80 -0.81 7.69
CA GLU A 339 -12.63 0.34 7.96
C GLU A 339 -14.12 -0.01 7.82
N PHE A 340 -14.90 0.43 8.78
CA PHE A 340 -16.35 0.48 8.74
C PHE A 340 -16.87 1.45 9.80
N GLY A 341 -17.92 2.17 9.51
CA GLY A 341 -18.46 3.16 10.43
C GLY A 341 -19.65 3.91 9.86
N SER A 342 -20.36 4.62 10.72
CA SER A 342 -21.54 5.40 10.36
C SER A 342 -21.84 6.47 11.40
N LYS A 343 -22.56 7.51 11.01
CA LYS A 343 -23.20 8.47 11.93
C LYS A 343 -24.43 7.89 12.63
N LEU A 344 -24.95 6.75 12.19
CA LEU A 344 -26.18 6.09 12.65
C LEU A 344 -27.43 6.98 12.57
N GLN A 345 -27.47 7.91 11.61
CA GLN A 345 -28.57 8.87 11.47
C GLN A 345 -29.81 8.28 10.78
N THR A 346 -29.64 7.16 10.05
CA THR A 346 -30.73 6.51 9.34
C THR A 346 -31.02 5.11 9.89
N THR A 347 -32.24 4.64 9.69
CA THR A 347 -32.62 3.24 10.02
C THR A 347 -31.78 2.25 9.22
N SER A 348 -31.48 2.57 7.94
CA SER A 348 -30.64 1.74 7.07
C SER A 348 -29.24 1.57 7.65
N ASP A 349 -28.62 2.64 8.14
CA ASP A 349 -27.28 2.57 8.74
C ASP A 349 -27.25 1.67 10.00
N ARG A 350 -28.28 1.77 10.83
CA ARG A 350 -28.42 0.92 12.03
C ARG A 350 -28.59 -0.55 11.65
N GLN A 351 -29.44 -0.82 10.67
CA GLN A 351 -29.64 -2.18 10.15
C GLN A 351 -28.37 -2.77 9.55
N TRP A 352 -27.62 -1.96 8.82
CA TRP A 352 -26.33 -2.38 8.26
C TRP A 352 -25.34 -2.71 9.37
N LEU A 353 -25.15 -1.82 10.35
CA LEU A 353 -24.17 -2.04 11.42
C LEU A 353 -24.54 -3.23 12.31
N ASP A 354 -25.82 -3.41 12.62
CA ASP A 354 -26.31 -4.60 13.35
C ASP A 354 -26.04 -5.89 12.56
N ALA A 355 -26.36 -5.89 11.26
CA ALA A 355 -26.10 -7.04 10.40
C ALA A 355 -24.60 -7.33 10.26
N LEU A 356 -23.74 -6.29 10.10
CA LEU A 356 -22.29 -6.46 9.99
C LEU A 356 -21.65 -6.99 11.27
N THR A 357 -22.03 -6.44 12.44
CA THR A 357 -21.48 -6.93 13.72
C THR A 357 -21.90 -8.37 14.02
N ARG A 358 -23.12 -8.76 13.66
CA ARG A 358 -23.57 -10.16 13.73
C ARG A 358 -22.82 -11.07 12.76
N TYR A 359 -22.53 -10.58 11.55
CA TYR A 359 -21.77 -11.33 10.55
C TYR A 359 -20.31 -11.52 10.99
N LEU A 360 -19.69 -10.49 11.55
CA LEU A 360 -18.35 -10.60 12.15
C LEU A 360 -18.31 -11.57 13.32
N GLY A 361 -19.43 -11.77 14.02
CA GLY A 361 -19.53 -12.74 15.10
C GLY A 361 -18.76 -12.37 16.36
N THR A 362 -18.82 -13.26 17.35
CA THR A 362 -18.20 -13.07 18.67
C THR A 362 -17.08 -14.10 18.88
N GLY A 363 -16.27 -13.89 19.92
CA GLY A 363 -15.21 -14.85 20.28
C GLY A 363 -14.00 -14.82 19.35
N VAL A 364 -13.15 -15.82 19.49
CA VAL A 364 -11.87 -15.91 18.78
C VAL A 364 -12.02 -16.25 17.29
N ASP A 365 -13.08 -16.98 16.95
CA ASP A 365 -13.40 -17.37 15.57
C ASP A 365 -14.15 -16.27 14.80
N GLY A 366 -14.41 -15.13 15.43
CA GLY A 366 -15.02 -13.99 14.76
C GLY A 366 -14.07 -13.28 13.80
N GLY A 367 -14.61 -12.56 12.80
CA GLY A 367 -13.87 -11.77 11.85
C GLY A 367 -13.05 -10.66 12.53
N HIS A 368 -11.90 -10.36 11.97
CA HIS A 368 -11.03 -9.26 12.42
C HIS A 368 -11.59 -7.91 11.95
N TRP A 369 -11.39 -6.86 12.75
CA TRP A 369 -11.92 -5.54 12.42
C TRP A 369 -11.21 -4.37 13.11
N THR A 370 -11.24 -3.17 12.47
CA THR A 370 -10.88 -1.87 13.04
C THR A 370 -11.93 -0.83 12.63
N PHE A 371 -12.62 -0.24 13.63
CA PHE A 371 -13.71 0.70 13.39
C PHE A 371 -13.21 2.06 12.90
N TRP A 372 -13.83 2.64 11.90
CA TRP A 372 -13.58 4.00 11.44
C TRP A 372 -14.60 4.95 12.07
N CYS A 373 -14.22 5.72 13.07
CA CYS A 373 -12.90 5.83 13.68
C CYS A 373 -13.01 6.24 15.16
N TRP A 374 -11.85 6.42 15.82
CA TRP A 374 -11.82 6.94 17.19
C TRP A 374 -12.18 8.42 17.24
N ASN A 375 -11.69 9.21 16.30
CA ASN A 375 -11.83 10.66 16.18
C ASN A 375 -13.30 11.09 15.98
N PRO A 376 -13.78 12.18 16.61
CA PRO A 376 -15.13 12.70 16.36
C PRO A 376 -15.26 13.44 15.03
N ASN A 377 -14.15 13.85 14.41
CA ASN A 377 -14.11 14.78 13.28
C ASN A 377 -14.01 14.10 11.90
N SER A 378 -14.39 12.84 11.76
CA SER A 378 -14.60 12.23 10.45
C SER A 378 -15.83 12.83 9.78
N GLY A 379 -15.67 13.31 8.54
CA GLY A 379 -16.76 13.92 7.78
C GLY A 379 -17.88 12.96 7.44
N ASP A 380 -17.56 11.69 7.24
CA ASP A 380 -18.50 10.68 6.75
C ASP A 380 -19.19 9.92 7.88
N THR A 381 -18.44 9.57 8.90
CA THR A 381 -18.93 8.66 9.95
C THR A 381 -19.04 9.29 11.33
N ASN A 382 -18.43 10.48 11.56
CA ASN A 382 -18.03 10.92 12.90
C ASN A 382 -17.18 9.80 13.56
N GLY A 383 -16.96 9.85 14.86
CA GLY A 383 -16.17 8.82 15.54
C GLY A 383 -16.89 8.15 16.70
N LEU A 384 -16.13 7.35 17.44
CA LEU A 384 -16.56 6.83 18.74
C LEU A 384 -16.49 7.87 19.85
N LEU A 385 -15.63 8.89 19.70
CA LEU A 385 -15.65 10.07 20.56
C LEU A 385 -16.68 11.08 20.08
N LYS A 386 -17.26 11.84 21.01
CA LYS A 386 -18.05 13.04 20.74
C LYS A 386 -17.13 14.26 20.58
N ASP A 387 -17.70 15.38 20.17
CA ASP A 387 -16.97 16.62 19.84
C ASP A 387 -16.10 17.17 20.99
N ASP A 388 -16.34 16.74 22.22
CA ASP A 388 -15.50 17.04 23.39
C ASP A 388 -14.18 16.22 23.43
N TRP A 389 -13.98 15.32 22.49
CA TRP A 389 -12.83 14.41 22.36
C TRP A 389 -12.64 13.47 23.57
N ARG A 390 -13.63 13.31 24.43
CA ARG A 390 -13.59 12.49 25.66
C ARG A 390 -14.76 11.55 25.81
N THR A 391 -15.95 12.07 25.59
CA THR A 391 -17.19 11.30 25.80
C THR A 391 -17.34 10.28 24.71
N ILE A 392 -17.49 9.02 25.10
CA ILE A 392 -17.78 7.92 24.17
C ILE A 392 -19.22 8.06 23.67
N ASP A 393 -19.43 7.88 22.39
CA ASP A 393 -20.76 7.70 21.80
C ASP A 393 -21.30 6.32 22.21
N ALA A 394 -22.17 6.31 23.22
CA ALA A 394 -22.71 5.07 23.78
C ALA A 394 -23.56 4.29 22.78
N ASP A 395 -24.20 4.98 21.84
CA ASP A 395 -25.01 4.38 20.78
C ASP A 395 -24.13 3.53 19.86
N LYS A 396 -23.10 4.12 19.27
CA LYS A 396 -22.12 3.39 18.43
C LYS A 396 -21.39 2.29 19.18
N ARG A 397 -20.97 2.60 20.42
CA ARG A 397 -20.26 1.63 21.24
C ARG A 397 -21.09 0.38 21.54
N SER A 398 -22.42 0.51 21.66
CA SER A 398 -23.29 -0.64 21.97
C SER A 398 -23.21 -1.73 20.89
N TYR A 399 -23.01 -1.39 19.63
CA TYR A 399 -22.83 -2.35 18.54
C TYR A 399 -21.49 -3.12 18.62
N LEU A 400 -20.44 -2.49 19.16
CA LEU A 400 -19.10 -3.07 19.21
C LEU A 400 -18.82 -3.80 20.53
N ALA A 401 -19.18 -3.18 21.65
CA ALA A 401 -18.85 -3.66 22.98
C ALA A 401 -20.02 -4.40 23.68
N GLY A 402 -21.13 -4.54 22.98
CA GLY A 402 -22.37 -5.06 23.56
C GLY A 402 -23.11 -4.00 24.35
N GLY A 403 -24.39 -4.17 24.46
CA GLY A 403 -25.30 -3.26 25.15
C GLY A 403 -26.53 -2.94 24.31
N THR A 404 -27.36 -2.03 24.81
CA THR A 404 -28.58 -1.61 24.13
C THR A 404 -28.35 -0.26 23.47
N ASP A 405 -28.66 -0.16 22.19
CA ASP A 405 -28.52 1.05 21.38
C ASP A 405 -29.60 2.10 21.69
N ALA A 406 -29.52 3.26 21.06
CA ALA A 406 -30.45 4.37 21.30
C ALA A 406 -31.89 4.08 20.84
N VAL A 407 -32.14 3.03 20.06
CA VAL A 407 -33.47 2.62 19.59
C VAL A 407 -33.98 1.36 20.30
N GLY A 408 -33.25 0.85 21.30
CA GLY A 408 -33.67 -0.24 22.17
C GLY A 408 -33.29 -1.64 21.70
N VAL A 409 -32.41 -1.79 20.73
CA VAL A 409 -31.89 -3.07 20.25
C VAL A 409 -30.64 -3.45 21.05
N THR A 410 -30.59 -4.70 21.52
CA THR A 410 -29.45 -5.22 22.29
C THR A 410 -28.49 -5.98 21.36
N HIS A 411 -27.21 -5.64 21.43
CA HIS A 411 -26.12 -6.21 20.63
C HIS A 411 -25.19 -7.05 21.51
N ALA A 412 -24.58 -8.07 20.91
CA ALA A 412 -23.50 -8.83 21.54
C ALA A 412 -22.16 -8.12 21.36
N SER A 413 -21.24 -8.31 22.30
CA SER A 413 -19.90 -7.75 22.16
C SER A 413 -19.09 -8.51 21.09
N ILE A 414 -18.46 -7.75 20.20
CA ILE A 414 -17.49 -8.25 19.22
C ILE A 414 -16.05 -7.89 19.61
N LEU A 415 -15.83 -7.31 20.82
CA LEU A 415 -14.50 -7.08 21.38
C LEU A 415 -13.81 -8.41 21.68
N PHE A 416 -12.49 -8.39 21.62
CA PHE A 416 -11.64 -9.53 21.97
C PHE A 416 -10.40 -9.03 22.74
N PRO A 417 -10.41 -9.05 24.09
CA PRO A 417 -9.23 -8.67 24.86
C PRO A 417 -8.11 -9.70 24.64
N LEU A 418 -6.88 -9.21 24.46
CA LEU A 418 -5.69 -10.07 24.29
C LEU A 418 -5.27 -10.72 25.61
N ASP A 419 -5.48 -10.04 26.73
CA ASP A 419 -5.29 -10.64 28.07
C ASP A 419 -6.55 -11.39 28.47
N GLY A 420 -6.39 -12.65 28.81
CA GLY A 420 -7.51 -13.54 29.13
C GLY A 420 -8.47 -12.95 30.18
N PRO A 421 -9.70 -13.52 30.34
CA PRO A 421 -10.72 -13.02 31.27
C PRO A 421 -10.22 -13.08 32.71
N GLY A 422 -9.65 -11.99 33.22
CA GLY A 422 -9.12 -11.93 34.58
C GLY A 422 -8.34 -10.66 34.94
N ALA A 423 -7.91 -9.85 33.99
CA ALA A 423 -7.25 -8.59 34.28
C ALA A 423 -8.28 -7.45 34.44
N THR A 424 -9.06 -7.47 35.48
CA THR A 424 -9.70 -6.27 36.01
C THR A 424 -8.57 -5.41 36.59
N ALA A 425 -8.22 -4.34 35.91
CA ALA A 425 -7.37 -3.32 36.45
C ALA A 425 -8.03 -2.73 37.68
N THR A 426 -7.53 -3.09 38.86
CA THR A 426 -7.90 -2.45 40.10
C THR A 426 -7.20 -1.09 40.16
N PRO A 427 -7.89 0.03 40.22
CA PRO A 427 -7.23 1.31 40.43
C PRO A 427 -6.85 1.42 41.90
N ASN A 428 -5.57 1.19 42.25
CA ASN A 428 -5.09 1.58 43.56
C ASN A 428 -3.57 1.77 43.55
N GLY A 429 -3.18 2.91 44.06
CA GLY A 429 -1.86 3.14 44.66
C GLY A 429 -1.11 4.32 44.08
N SER A 430 -1.36 5.48 44.67
CA SER A 430 -0.44 6.62 44.68
C SER A 430 1.00 6.14 44.99
N PRO A 431 2.03 6.51 44.23
CA PRO A 431 3.38 6.12 44.57
C PRO A 431 3.90 7.01 45.70
N THR A 432 4.27 6.38 46.79
CA THR A 432 5.07 6.97 47.85
C THR A 432 6.50 7.18 47.34
N PRO A 433 7.17 8.35 47.59
CA PRO A 433 8.54 8.57 47.18
C PRO A 433 9.51 7.79 48.07
N GLY A 434 10.30 6.94 47.44
CA GLY A 434 11.30 6.15 48.19
C GLY A 434 12.61 5.97 47.44
N THR A 435 13.62 6.65 47.96
CA THR A 435 15.07 6.38 47.97
C THR A 435 15.85 6.42 46.64
N THR A 436 16.65 7.48 46.59
CA THR A 436 17.80 7.74 45.72
C THR A 436 18.73 6.53 45.64
N ARG A 437 19.00 6.02 44.47
CA ARG A 437 20.05 5.04 44.21
C ARG A 437 21.22 5.71 43.52
N THR A 438 22.39 5.64 44.19
CA THR A 438 23.69 6.13 43.75
C THR A 438 24.09 5.56 42.38
N PRO A 439 24.71 6.35 41.49
CA PRO A 439 25.14 5.85 40.16
C PRO A 439 26.34 4.89 40.32
N ALA A 440 26.32 3.78 39.63
CA ALA A 440 27.45 2.88 39.46
C ALA A 440 28.44 3.44 38.42
N PRO A 441 29.74 3.10 38.55
CA PRO A 441 30.80 3.72 37.76
C PRO A 441 30.78 3.33 36.29
N THR A 442 31.13 4.33 35.49
CA THR A 442 31.25 4.26 34.02
C THR A 442 32.25 3.18 33.60
N ALA A 443 31.82 2.22 32.82
CA ALA A 443 32.68 1.24 32.16
C ALA A 443 33.43 1.90 30.99
N SER A 444 34.73 1.71 30.97
CA SER A 444 35.70 2.13 29.97
C SER A 444 35.33 1.59 28.57
N SER A 445 35.47 2.44 27.58
CA SER A 445 35.29 2.16 26.15
C SER A 445 36.15 0.97 25.69
N ALA A 446 35.51 -0.02 25.09
CA ALA A 446 36.16 -1.12 24.36
C ALA A 446 36.78 -0.58 23.05
N PRO A 447 37.91 -1.13 22.59
CA PRO A 447 38.57 -0.67 21.37
C PRO A 447 37.77 -1.07 20.13
N THR A 448 37.71 -0.14 19.18
CA THR A 448 37.11 -0.30 17.83
C THR A 448 37.73 -1.53 17.12
N PRO A 449 36.94 -2.45 16.57
CA PRO A 449 37.49 -3.57 15.82
C PRO A 449 38.09 -3.08 14.50
N THR A 450 39.33 -3.44 14.28
CA THR A 450 40.06 -3.29 12.99
C THR A 450 39.31 -4.08 11.89
N PRO A 451 39.16 -3.54 10.69
CA PRO A 451 38.46 -4.27 9.61
C PRO A 451 39.27 -5.52 9.24
N VAL A 452 38.63 -6.67 9.40
CA VAL A 452 39.14 -7.96 8.93
C VAL A 452 39.10 -7.95 7.39
N ARG A 453 40.29 -7.98 6.77
CA ARG A 453 40.42 -8.23 5.34
C ARG A 453 39.78 -9.59 5.00
N THR A 454 38.71 -9.57 4.23
CA THR A 454 38.16 -10.77 3.60
C THR A 454 39.21 -11.35 2.65
N PRO A 455 39.56 -12.63 2.77
CA PRO A 455 40.56 -13.22 1.87
C PRO A 455 40.06 -13.22 0.44
N THR A 456 40.85 -12.65 -0.46
CA THR A 456 40.67 -12.80 -1.91
C THR A 456 40.72 -14.30 -2.24
N PRO A 457 39.75 -14.87 -2.96
CA PRO A 457 39.82 -16.27 -3.33
C PRO A 457 41.05 -16.49 -4.21
N THR A 458 41.89 -17.45 -3.80
CA THR A 458 43.07 -17.88 -4.57
C THR A 458 42.58 -18.50 -5.89
N PRO A 459 43.15 -18.10 -7.05
CA PRO A 459 42.77 -18.72 -8.30
C PRO A 459 43.04 -20.23 -8.29
N CYS A 460 42.10 -21.01 -8.77
CA CYS A 460 42.27 -22.46 -8.96
C CYS A 460 43.34 -22.74 -10.00
N ALA A 461 44.50 -23.25 -9.59
CA ALA A 461 45.64 -23.48 -10.47
C ALA A 461 45.45 -24.61 -11.52
N SER A 462 44.28 -25.29 -11.53
CA SER A 462 43.99 -26.40 -12.42
C SER A 462 42.64 -26.36 -13.12
N CYS A 463 41.92 -25.20 -13.09
CA CYS A 463 40.69 -25.05 -13.84
C CYS A 463 41.00 -24.67 -15.31
N PRO A 464 40.33 -25.27 -16.31
CA PRO A 464 40.49 -24.86 -17.70
C PRO A 464 40.10 -23.38 -17.87
N THR A 465 40.92 -22.59 -18.56
CA THR A 465 40.65 -21.20 -18.87
C THR A 465 39.32 -21.08 -19.62
N PRO A 466 38.33 -20.33 -19.13
CA PRO A 466 37.07 -20.15 -19.84
C PRO A 466 37.29 -19.51 -21.21
N ALA A 467 36.58 -19.97 -22.23
CA ALA A 467 36.63 -19.37 -23.55
C ALA A 467 36.08 -17.94 -23.49
N SER A 468 36.80 -16.97 -24.16
CA SER A 468 36.28 -15.61 -24.30
C SER A 468 34.98 -15.62 -25.11
N GLY A 469 33.99 -14.81 -24.69
CA GLY A 469 32.67 -14.74 -25.35
C GLY A 469 31.65 -15.77 -24.91
N VAL A 470 31.94 -16.55 -23.87
CA VAL A 470 30.96 -17.49 -23.27
C VAL A 470 29.82 -16.79 -22.53
N LEU A 471 30.02 -15.56 -22.07
CA LEU A 471 29.01 -14.65 -21.51
C LEU A 471 28.94 -13.37 -22.34
N GLU A 472 27.80 -12.67 -22.29
CA GLU A 472 27.59 -11.35 -22.89
C GLU A 472 26.90 -10.46 -21.87
N ALA A 473 27.40 -9.24 -21.64
CA ALA A 473 26.69 -8.21 -20.90
C ALA A 473 25.82 -7.39 -21.83
N ARG A 474 24.57 -7.21 -21.47
CA ARG A 474 23.65 -6.22 -22.02
C ARG A 474 23.38 -5.15 -20.99
N HIS A 475 23.30 -3.93 -21.45
CA HIS A 475 23.11 -2.77 -20.59
C HIS A 475 22.05 -1.84 -21.16
N ARG A 476 21.22 -1.26 -20.29
CA ARG A 476 20.43 -0.06 -20.56
C ARG A 476 20.56 0.92 -19.39
N LEU A 477 20.35 2.20 -19.66
CA LEU A 477 20.29 3.22 -18.60
C LEU A 477 18.91 3.22 -17.96
N GLY A 478 18.86 3.37 -16.64
CA GLY A 478 17.62 3.56 -15.90
C GLY A 478 17.02 4.95 -16.13
N ASP A 479 17.86 5.96 -16.38
CA ASP A 479 17.50 7.36 -16.57
C ASP A 479 18.30 8.06 -17.68
N PRO A 480 18.16 7.66 -18.94
CA PRO A 480 18.98 8.13 -20.05
C PRO A 480 18.89 9.65 -20.31
N THR A 481 17.93 10.33 -19.70
CA THR A 481 17.70 11.78 -19.85
C THR A 481 18.28 12.63 -18.73
N ALA A 482 18.87 12.02 -17.69
CA ALA A 482 19.39 12.69 -16.50
C ALA A 482 20.88 12.36 -16.26
N PRO A 483 21.82 12.70 -17.20
CA PRO A 483 23.22 12.29 -17.10
C PRO A 483 24.01 13.05 -16.03
N THR A 484 23.39 13.93 -15.29
CA THR A 484 24.00 14.75 -14.22
C THR A 484 23.07 14.83 -13.04
N ASP A 485 22.75 13.69 -12.47
CA ASP A 485 21.94 13.60 -11.24
C ASP A 485 22.74 12.99 -10.07
N ASN A 486 22.08 12.71 -8.97
CA ASN A 486 22.72 12.19 -7.76
C ASN A 486 22.77 10.67 -7.68
N GLN A 487 22.47 9.95 -8.76
CA GLN A 487 22.44 8.49 -8.82
C GLN A 487 22.90 7.95 -10.16
N LEU A 488 23.79 6.97 -10.15
CA LEU A 488 24.03 6.12 -11.33
C LEU A 488 22.98 4.99 -11.33
N LYS A 489 22.38 4.72 -12.48
CA LYS A 489 21.34 3.66 -12.62
C LYS A 489 21.65 2.67 -13.75
N PRO A 490 22.72 1.87 -13.62
CA PRO A 490 23.05 0.84 -14.61
C PRO A 490 22.11 -0.35 -14.46
N HIS A 491 21.29 -0.62 -15.48
CA HIS A 491 20.49 -1.83 -15.57
C HIS A 491 21.19 -2.85 -16.45
N LEU A 492 21.45 -4.05 -15.91
CA LEU A 492 22.25 -5.09 -16.55
C LEU A 492 21.45 -6.35 -16.84
N GLU A 493 21.80 -7.06 -17.89
CA GLU A 493 21.36 -8.40 -18.21
C GLU A 493 22.58 -9.22 -18.64
N ILE A 494 22.78 -10.42 -18.11
CA ILE A 494 23.90 -11.31 -18.46
C ILE A 494 23.35 -12.49 -19.24
N VAL A 495 23.85 -12.71 -20.43
CA VAL A 495 23.43 -13.78 -21.35
C VAL A 495 24.49 -14.85 -21.42
N ASN A 496 24.09 -16.12 -21.31
CA ASN A 496 24.99 -17.26 -21.55
C ASN A 496 25.03 -17.59 -23.04
N ARG A 497 26.17 -17.29 -23.69
CA ARG A 497 26.47 -17.60 -25.12
C ARG A 497 27.18 -18.94 -25.30
N GLY A 498 27.51 -19.62 -24.20
CA GLY A 498 28.13 -20.93 -24.21
C GLY A 498 27.15 -22.08 -24.48
N THR A 499 27.64 -23.30 -24.46
CA THR A 499 26.87 -24.51 -24.72
C THR A 499 26.49 -25.27 -23.44
N SER A 500 26.94 -24.81 -22.27
CA SER A 500 26.69 -25.44 -20.96
C SER A 500 26.09 -24.42 -19.98
N PRO A 501 25.25 -24.84 -19.00
CA PRO A 501 24.75 -23.96 -17.96
C PRO A 501 25.89 -23.34 -17.12
N ILE A 502 25.76 -22.06 -16.78
CA ILE A 502 26.77 -21.34 -15.98
C ILE A 502 26.12 -20.92 -14.66
N ALA A 503 26.68 -21.41 -13.53
CA ALA A 503 26.25 -21.02 -12.21
C ALA A 503 26.57 -19.53 -11.98
N LEU A 504 25.57 -18.72 -11.60
CA LEU A 504 25.73 -17.29 -11.40
C LEU A 504 26.70 -16.97 -10.26
N SER A 505 26.81 -17.82 -9.24
CA SER A 505 27.78 -17.67 -8.14
C SER A 505 29.25 -17.61 -8.58
N ARG A 506 29.56 -18.00 -9.83
CA ARG A 506 30.89 -17.92 -10.45
C ARG A 506 31.09 -16.63 -11.28
N VAL A 507 30.01 -15.85 -11.49
CA VAL A 507 30.02 -14.68 -12.37
C VAL A 507 30.16 -13.41 -11.54
N THR A 508 30.96 -12.48 -12.04
CA THR A 508 31.08 -11.10 -11.54
C THR A 508 30.89 -10.14 -12.71
N ALA A 509 30.10 -9.06 -12.51
CA ALA A 509 29.92 -8.00 -13.48
C ALA A 509 30.49 -6.68 -12.95
N ARG A 510 31.12 -5.84 -13.81
CA ARG A 510 31.56 -4.50 -13.42
C ARG A 510 31.06 -3.45 -14.39
N TYR A 511 30.50 -2.38 -13.79
CA TYR A 511 30.17 -1.11 -14.46
C TYR A 511 31.19 -0.05 -14.03
N TRP A 512 31.84 0.61 -14.99
CA TRP A 512 32.96 1.50 -14.76
C TRP A 512 32.54 2.96 -14.88
N PHE A 513 32.91 3.80 -13.91
CA PHE A 513 32.47 5.19 -13.81
C PHE A 513 33.49 6.08 -13.10
N THR A 514 33.31 7.39 -13.20
CA THR A 514 34.03 8.42 -12.41
C THR A 514 33.17 8.78 -11.20
N ALA A 515 33.78 8.99 -10.03
CA ALA A 515 33.04 9.23 -8.80
C ALA A 515 32.90 10.71 -8.43
N GLU A 516 33.54 11.64 -9.15
CA GLU A 516 33.61 13.11 -8.90
C GLU A 516 33.68 13.47 -7.40
N GLY A 517 34.67 12.97 -6.71
CA GLY A 517 34.86 13.24 -5.28
C GLY A 517 35.35 12.04 -4.47
N ALA A 518 35.48 12.23 -3.14
CA ALA A 518 36.02 11.21 -2.25
C ALA A 518 34.95 10.56 -1.34
N GLN A 519 33.70 10.93 -1.55
CA GLN A 519 32.57 10.48 -0.72
C GLN A 519 32.42 8.95 -0.76
N ALA A 520 32.01 8.38 0.34
CA ALA A 520 31.59 6.99 0.38
C ALA A 520 30.36 6.81 -0.51
N GLN A 521 30.28 5.66 -1.19
CA GLN A 521 29.19 5.36 -2.10
C GLN A 521 28.44 4.12 -1.59
N SER A 522 27.14 4.14 -1.77
CA SER A 522 26.26 3.02 -1.45
C SER A 522 25.62 2.50 -2.72
N TRP A 523 25.39 1.20 -2.76
CA TRP A 523 24.73 0.51 -3.85
C TRP A 523 23.40 -0.10 -3.34
N TRP A 524 22.42 -0.10 -4.22
CA TRP A 524 21.13 -0.80 -4.00
C TRP A 524 20.77 -1.61 -5.23
N CYS A 525 20.19 -2.76 -5.02
CA CYS A 525 19.47 -3.51 -6.04
C CYS A 525 18.00 -3.08 -5.98
N ASP A 526 17.56 -2.39 -7.02
CA ASP A 526 16.16 -1.94 -7.07
C ASP A 526 15.25 -3.06 -7.52
N TRP A 527 15.73 -3.90 -8.45
CA TRP A 527 15.04 -5.09 -8.90
C TRP A 527 16.00 -6.06 -9.60
N ALA A 528 15.75 -7.35 -9.47
CA ALA A 528 16.47 -8.37 -10.24
C ALA A 528 15.58 -9.58 -10.51
N THR A 529 15.54 -10.05 -11.75
CA THR A 529 14.80 -11.28 -12.10
C THR A 529 15.28 -12.50 -11.29
N VAL A 530 16.58 -12.55 -10.99
CA VAL A 530 17.18 -13.58 -10.13
C VAL A 530 16.95 -13.35 -8.63
N GLY A 531 16.22 -12.27 -8.27
CA GLY A 531 15.97 -11.83 -6.90
C GLY A 531 17.10 -10.98 -6.32
N CYS A 532 16.82 -9.77 -5.82
CA CYS A 532 17.83 -8.87 -5.23
C CYS A 532 18.57 -9.51 -4.05
N ALA A 533 17.93 -10.40 -3.28
CA ALA A 533 18.60 -11.15 -2.21
C ALA A 533 19.75 -12.05 -2.70
N ASN A 534 19.78 -12.35 -3.98
CA ASN A 534 20.82 -13.13 -4.62
C ASN A 534 21.88 -12.29 -5.32
N VAL A 535 21.76 -10.94 -5.32
CA VAL A 535 22.71 -10.01 -5.91
C VAL A 535 23.34 -9.17 -4.81
N THR A 536 24.64 -9.03 -4.83
CA THR A 536 25.39 -8.10 -3.98
C THR A 536 26.19 -7.16 -4.85
N GLY A 537 26.14 -5.87 -4.52
CA GLY A 537 26.91 -4.85 -5.21
C GLY A 537 27.81 -4.10 -4.26
N ALA A 538 28.99 -3.74 -4.73
CA ALA A 538 29.93 -2.91 -4.00
C ALA A 538 30.67 -1.99 -4.98
N THR A 539 30.85 -0.73 -4.59
CA THR A 539 31.71 0.20 -5.32
C THR A 539 33.15 0.10 -4.83
N ALA A 540 34.09 0.22 -5.74
CA ALA A 540 35.51 0.24 -5.39
C ALA A 540 36.25 1.28 -6.26
N ARG A 541 37.18 2.01 -5.63
CA ARG A 541 38.07 2.93 -6.31
C ARG A 541 39.25 2.21 -6.92
N LEU A 542 39.67 2.69 -8.09
CA LEU A 542 40.91 2.25 -8.74
C LEU A 542 42.12 2.85 -7.99
N ALA A 543 43.19 2.08 -7.91
CA ALA A 543 44.47 2.58 -7.38
C ALA A 543 45.05 3.75 -8.22
N SER A 544 44.73 3.79 -9.52
CA SER A 544 45.01 4.89 -10.44
C SER A 544 43.84 5.07 -11.39
N ALA A 545 43.37 6.29 -11.56
CA ALA A 545 42.28 6.60 -12.50
C ALA A 545 42.65 6.18 -13.92
N ARG A 546 41.67 5.74 -14.66
CA ARG A 546 41.76 5.36 -16.09
C ARG A 546 40.85 6.27 -16.91
N PRO A 547 41.03 6.35 -18.24
CA PRO A 547 40.12 7.14 -19.09
C PRO A 547 38.64 6.74 -18.87
N GLY A 548 37.84 7.68 -18.37
CA GLY A 548 36.42 7.48 -18.09
C GLY A 548 36.10 6.61 -16.87
N ALA A 549 37.09 6.36 -15.98
CA ALA A 549 36.79 5.65 -14.75
C ALA A 549 37.88 5.84 -13.68
N ASP A 550 37.49 6.26 -12.49
CA ASP A 550 38.29 6.16 -11.28
C ASP A 550 37.71 5.13 -10.28
N SER A 551 36.52 4.60 -10.59
CA SER A 551 35.76 3.68 -9.80
C SER A 551 35.02 2.64 -10.65
N TYR A 552 34.52 1.60 -10.00
CA TYR A 552 33.57 0.65 -10.60
C TYR A 552 32.55 0.15 -9.57
N LEU A 553 31.36 -0.17 -10.05
CA LEU A 553 30.39 -1.00 -9.35
C LEU A 553 30.65 -2.46 -9.69
N GLU A 554 30.82 -3.32 -8.72
CA GLU A 554 30.93 -4.77 -8.88
C GLU A 554 29.68 -5.47 -8.38
N LEU A 555 29.05 -6.25 -9.24
CA LEU A 555 27.92 -7.12 -8.89
C LEU A 555 28.40 -8.56 -8.79
N ARG A 556 28.00 -9.25 -7.73
CA ARG A 556 28.24 -10.68 -7.45
C ARG A 556 26.92 -11.36 -7.12
N PHE A 557 26.89 -12.66 -7.31
CA PHE A 557 25.68 -13.46 -7.13
C PHE A 557 25.88 -14.54 -6.08
N ALA A 558 24.87 -14.69 -5.21
CA ALA A 558 24.81 -15.80 -4.26
C ALA A 558 24.47 -17.12 -4.99
N SER A 559 24.69 -18.25 -4.33
CA SER A 559 24.32 -19.56 -4.86
C SER A 559 22.82 -19.72 -5.15
N GLY A 560 21.97 -18.99 -4.44
CA GLY A 560 20.52 -18.92 -4.66
C GLY A 560 20.10 -18.27 -5.97
N ALA A 561 20.99 -17.53 -6.66
CA ALA A 561 20.72 -16.98 -7.98
C ALA A 561 20.61 -18.06 -9.09
N GLY A 562 21.01 -19.30 -8.79
CA GLY A 562 20.91 -20.41 -9.73
C GLY A 562 21.92 -20.37 -10.85
N SER A 563 21.53 -20.83 -12.05
CA SER A 563 22.37 -20.94 -13.24
C SER A 563 21.67 -20.44 -14.49
N ILE A 564 22.42 -19.85 -15.40
CA ILE A 564 21.94 -19.43 -16.72
C ILE A 564 22.13 -20.59 -17.71
N ALA A 565 21.04 -21.10 -18.28
CA ALA A 565 21.09 -22.13 -19.33
C ALA A 565 21.71 -21.58 -20.61
N PRO A 566 22.23 -22.43 -21.51
CA PRO A 566 22.71 -22.01 -22.83
C PRO A 566 21.65 -21.19 -23.59
N GLY A 567 22.03 -20.02 -24.10
CA GLY A 567 21.15 -19.10 -24.83
C GLY A 567 20.17 -18.29 -23.95
N ALA A 568 20.07 -18.57 -22.65
CA ALA A 568 19.23 -17.84 -21.70
C ALA A 568 20.00 -16.65 -21.08
N SER A 569 19.27 -15.82 -20.30
CA SER A 569 19.83 -14.69 -19.57
C SER A 569 19.43 -14.70 -18.11
N THR A 570 20.06 -13.83 -17.31
CA THR A 570 19.63 -13.49 -15.93
C THR A 570 18.26 -12.82 -15.90
N GLY A 571 17.76 -12.32 -17.03
CA GLY A 571 16.81 -11.24 -17.03
C GLY A 571 17.42 -9.94 -16.47
N GLU A 572 16.61 -8.95 -16.29
CA GLU A 572 17.02 -7.61 -15.85
C GLU A 572 17.50 -7.59 -14.41
N ILE A 573 18.56 -6.82 -14.15
CA ILE A 573 19.08 -6.46 -12.82
C ILE A 573 19.16 -4.93 -12.79
N GLN A 574 18.32 -4.30 -11.99
CA GLN A 574 18.27 -2.85 -11.80
C GLN A 574 19.12 -2.49 -10.59
N SER A 575 20.12 -1.64 -10.83
CA SER A 575 21.04 -1.15 -9.82
C SER A 575 21.01 0.36 -9.76
N ARG A 576 21.23 0.91 -8.57
CA ARG A 576 21.58 2.32 -8.39
C ARG A 576 22.73 2.48 -7.42
N VAL A 577 23.50 3.53 -7.64
CA VAL A 577 24.61 3.95 -6.77
C VAL A 577 24.43 5.42 -6.43
N ALA A 578 24.61 5.81 -5.17
CA ALA A 578 24.63 7.21 -4.74
C ALA A 578 25.76 7.48 -3.78
N LYS A 579 26.24 8.72 -3.75
CA LYS A 579 27.22 9.23 -2.77
C LYS A 579 26.55 9.47 -1.43
N SER A 580 27.30 9.37 -0.35
CA SER A 580 26.79 9.55 1.02
C SER A 580 26.23 10.96 1.30
N ASP A 581 26.63 11.95 0.54
CA ASP A 581 26.20 13.34 0.63
C ASP A 581 25.19 13.71 -0.47
N TRP A 582 24.77 12.73 -1.30
CA TRP A 582 23.84 12.91 -2.43
C TRP A 582 24.30 13.97 -3.46
N SER A 583 25.61 14.26 -3.54
CA SER A 583 26.16 15.11 -4.60
C SER A 583 26.02 14.40 -5.95
N ALA A 584 25.90 15.21 -7.02
CA ALA A 584 25.67 14.71 -8.37
C ALA A 584 26.88 13.93 -8.94
N TYR A 585 26.60 13.02 -9.87
CA TYR A 585 27.55 12.44 -10.82
C TYR A 585 27.48 13.20 -12.14
N ASP A 586 28.49 13.04 -12.98
CA ASP A 586 28.44 13.41 -14.39
C ASP A 586 28.75 12.17 -15.25
N GLU A 587 27.72 11.40 -15.57
CA GLU A 587 27.85 10.13 -16.26
C GLU A 587 28.40 10.27 -17.72
N ARG A 588 28.43 11.49 -18.28
CA ARG A 588 28.84 11.72 -19.69
C ARG A 588 30.28 11.36 -19.95
N ASP A 589 31.16 11.40 -18.98
CA ASP A 589 32.56 11.00 -19.07
C ASP A 589 32.83 9.58 -18.55
N ASP A 590 31.79 8.84 -18.12
CA ASP A 590 31.90 7.48 -17.65
C ASP A 590 32.17 6.47 -18.76
N TRP A 591 33.09 5.54 -18.48
CA TRP A 591 33.45 4.52 -19.47
C TRP A 591 32.27 3.64 -19.88
N SER A 592 31.45 3.21 -18.96
CA SER A 592 30.33 2.30 -19.23
C SER A 592 29.06 3.00 -19.71
N TRP A 593 28.97 4.34 -19.54
CA TRP A 593 27.80 5.12 -19.94
C TRP A 593 27.71 5.31 -21.46
N ASP A 594 26.50 5.36 -21.99
CA ASP A 594 26.21 5.62 -23.40
C ASP A 594 24.73 6.06 -23.49
N ALA A 595 24.49 7.34 -23.79
CA ALA A 595 23.16 7.95 -23.89
C ALA A 595 22.18 7.22 -24.83
N THR A 596 22.67 6.43 -25.76
CA THR A 596 21.84 5.71 -26.74
C THR A 596 21.24 4.42 -26.20
N ARG A 597 21.64 4.00 -24.98
CA ARG A 597 21.22 2.73 -24.35
C ARG A 597 19.89 2.85 -23.64
N VAL A 598 18.83 3.14 -24.37
CA VAL A 598 17.45 3.19 -23.86
C VAL A 598 16.79 1.81 -23.84
N GLN A 599 17.39 0.80 -24.47
CA GLN A 599 16.99 -0.61 -24.49
C GLN A 599 18.18 -1.50 -24.18
N PHE A 600 17.94 -2.73 -23.71
CA PHE A 600 19.01 -3.69 -23.49
C PHE A 600 19.74 -4.03 -24.80
N THR A 601 20.97 -3.58 -24.90
CA THR A 601 21.86 -3.86 -26.01
C THR A 601 23.20 -4.36 -25.49
N SER A 602 23.91 -5.16 -26.32
CA SER A 602 25.25 -5.66 -26.02
C SER A 602 26.19 -4.53 -25.65
N SER A 603 26.83 -4.60 -24.48
CA SER A 603 27.75 -3.56 -23.99
C SER A 603 29.15 -4.11 -23.73
N PRO A 604 30.12 -3.86 -24.62
CA PRO A 604 31.50 -4.23 -24.38
C PRO A 604 32.21 -3.35 -23.33
N ARG A 605 31.56 -2.27 -22.88
CA ARG A 605 32.06 -1.40 -21.79
C ARG A 605 31.65 -1.83 -20.40
N VAL A 606 30.77 -2.84 -20.29
CA VAL A 606 30.48 -3.58 -19.05
C VAL A 606 31.29 -4.88 -19.14
N THR A 607 32.05 -5.18 -18.09
CA THR A 607 32.91 -6.37 -18.09
C THR A 607 32.32 -7.49 -17.26
N LEU A 608 32.44 -8.74 -17.77
CA LEU A 608 32.07 -9.96 -17.04
C LEU A 608 33.28 -10.84 -16.79
N TYR A 609 33.32 -11.38 -15.60
CA TYR A 609 34.35 -12.33 -15.15
C TYR A 609 33.70 -13.65 -14.79
N LEU A 610 34.30 -14.73 -15.16
CA LEU A 610 33.95 -16.10 -14.75
C LEU A 610 35.11 -16.67 -13.97
N ASP A 611 34.89 -17.03 -12.68
CA ASP A 611 35.92 -17.43 -11.73
C ASP A 611 37.10 -16.42 -11.65
N GLY A 612 36.81 -15.13 -11.77
CA GLY A 612 37.78 -14.04 -11.73
C GLY A 612 38.54 -13.79 -13.05
N VAL A 613 38.29 -14.57 -14.09
CA VAL A 613 38.88 -14.39 -15.41
C VAL A 613 37.96 -13.57 -16.30
N LEU A 614 38.47 -12.49 -16.92
CA LEU A 614 37.69 -11.64 -17.85
C LEU A 614 37.26 -12.47 -19.07
N VAL A 615 35.96 -12.61 -19.28
CA VAL A 615 35.36 -13.38 -20.39
C VAL A 615 34.54 -12.54 -21.35
N TRP A 616 34.21 -11.30 -20.96
CA TRP A 616 33.46 -10.36 -21.79
C TRP A 616 33.85 -8.91 -21.49
N GLY A 617 33.87 -8.09 -22.55
CA GLY A 617 34.07 -6.66 -22.48
C GLY A 617 35.54 -6.24 -22.40
N SER A 618 35.76 -4.93 -22.25
CA SER A 618 37.09 -4.31 -22.13
C SER A 618 37.13 -3.38 -20.93
N GLU A 619 38.17 -3.51 -20.09
CA GLU A 619 38.38 -2.57 -18.98
C GLU A 619 38.86 -1.21 -19.54
N PRO A 620 38.55 -0.08 -18.83
CA PRO A 620 39.05 1.24 -19.24
C PRO A 620 40.55 1.26 -19.42
N GLY A 621 41.04 1.90 -20.50
CA GLY A 621 42.47 2.09 -20.76
C GLY A 621 43.21 0.86 -21.29
N THR A 622 42.55 -0.27 -21.51
CA THR A 622 43.12 -1.39 -22.22
C THR A 622 42.88 -1.21 -23.71
N THR A 623 43.96 -1.11 -24.51
CA THR A 623 43.84 -1.23 -25.95
C THR A 623 43.38 -2.65 -26.25
N SER A 624 42.12 -2.81 -26.69
CA SER A 624 41.64 -4.08 -27.21
C SER A 624 42.52 -4.50 -28.36
N THR A 625 43.38 -5.50 -28.17
CA THR A 625 43.94 -6.25 -29.31
C THR A 625 42.71 -6.98 -29.86
N ALA A 626 42.11 -6.43 -30.89
CA ALA A 626 41.02 -7.05 -31.61
C ALA A 626 41.45 -8.48 -31.98
N THR A 627 40.91 -9.50 -31.34
CA THR A 627 40.97 -10.85 -31.85
C THR A 627 40.29 -10.79 -33.22
N PRO A 628 40.95 -11.18 -34.30
CA PRO A 628 40.34 -11.10 -35.61
C PRO A 628 39.02 -11.86 -35.57
N ALA A 629 37.96 -11.23 -36.10
CA ALA A 629 36.70 -11.91 -36.34
C ALA A 629 36.98 -13.22 -37.06
N PRO A 630 36.39 -14.35 -36.70
CA PRO A 630 36.59 -15.58 -37.44
C PRO A 630 36.28 -15.31 -38.91
N THR A 631 37.30 -15.49 -39.75
CA THR A 631 37.20 -15.39 -41.22
C THR A 631 36.05 -16.30 -41.60
N ALA A 632 35.05 -15.76 -42.28
CA ALA A 632 33.93 -16.55 -42.79
C ALA A 632 34.51 -17.73 -43.59
N THR A 633 34.40 -18.93 -43.06
CA THR A 633 34.71 -20.16 -43.77
C THR A 633 33.77 -20.18 -44.97
N VAL A 634 34.41 -20.14 -46.17
CA VAL A 634 33.71 -20.24 -47.42
C VAL A 634 32.82 -21.47 -47.36
N ALA A 635 31.51 -21.26 -47.52
CA ALA A 635 30.53 -22.33 -47.56
C ALA A 635 30.93 -23.33 -48.68
N PRO A 636 30.91 -24.65 -48.41
CA PRO A 636 31.18 -25.61 -49.48
C PRO A 636 30.10 -25.43 -50.55
N THR A 637 30.56 -25.41 -51.81
CA THR A 637 29.78 -25.32 -53.05
C THR A 637 28.68 -26.36 -53.03
N ALA A 638 27.44 -25.90 -53.11
CA ALA A 638 26.24 -26.79 -53.07
C ALA A 638 26.29 -27.76 -54.25
N THR A 639 26.27 -29.03 -53.97
CA THR A 639 26.01 -30.10 -54.95
C THR A 639 24.59 -29.91 -55.53
N PRO A 640 24.39 -30.03 -56.86
CA PRO A 640 23.10 -29.77 -57.47
C PRO A 640 22.04 -30.78 -56.92
N ARG A 641 20.96 -30.22 -56.40
CA ARG A 641 19.77 -30.95 -55.97
C ARG A 641 19.05 -31.57 -57.18
N PRO A 642 18.62 -32.83 -57.12
CA PRO A 642 17.81 -33.41 -58.17
C PRO A 642 16.48 -32.64 -58.32
N THR A 643 16.12 -32.39 -59.57
CA THR A 643 14.89 -31.74 -60.01
C THR A 643 13.69 -32.57 -59.56
N ALA A 644 12.89 -32.08 -58.67
CA ALA A 644 11.63 -32.70 -58.29
C ALA A 644 10.57 -32.41 -59.36
N THR A 645 10.04 -33.49 -59.90
CA THR A 645 8.88 -33.49 -60.82
C THR A 645 7.68 -32.86 -60.14
N ALA A 646 7.04 -31.89 -60.79
CA ALA A 646 5.87 -31.20 -60.30
C ALA A 646 4.68 -32.24 -60.23
N THR A 647 4.22 -32.52 -59.02
CA THR A 647 2.94 -33.20 -58.79
C THR A 647 1.86 -32.13 -58.75
N ALA A 648 0.79 -32.32 -59.54
CA ALA A 648 -0.32 -31.39 -59.68
C ALA A 648 -0.96 -31.08 -58.31
N ALA A 649 -1.33 -29.82 -58.13
CA ALA A 649 -2.10 -29.33 -56.98
C ALA A 649 -3.47 -29.95 -56.92
N PRO A 650 -3.99 -30.33 -55.75
CA PRO A 650 -5.38 -30.79 -55.63
C PRO A 650 -6.34 -29.62 -55.85
N THR A 651 -7.35 -29.88 -56.60
CA THR A 651 -8.46 -29.03 -56.96
C THR A 651 -9.20 -28.56 -55.71
N GLN A 652 -9.41 -27.28 -55.59
CA GLN A 652 -10.18 -26.68 -54.51
C GLN A 652 -11.63 -27.17 -54.54
N THR A 653 -12.11 -27.65 -53.39
CA THR A 653 -13.52 -27.96 -53.13
C THR A 653 -14.29 -26.62 -53.04
N PRO A 654 -15.48 -26.52 -53.71
CA PRO A 654 -16.22 -25.27 -53.68
C PRO A 654 -16.72 -24.95 -52.26
N ARG A 655 -16.54 -23.67 -51.87
CA ARG A 655 -17.06 -23.07 -50.64
C ARG A 655 -18.58 -23.14 -50.62
N PRO A 656 -19.25 -23.56 -49.51
CA PRO A 656 -20.71 -23.50 -49.43
C PRO A 656 -21.21 -22.06 -49.55
N THR A 657 -22.22 -21.91 -50.40
CA THR A 657 -22.96 -20.64 -50.61
C THR A 657 -23.68 -20.23 -49.33
N ALA A 658 -23.49 -18.99 -48.92
CA ALA A 658 -24.18 -18.41 -47.75
C ALA A 658 -25.70 -18.45 -47.99
N THR A 659 -26.41 -19.10 -47.07
CA THR A 659 -27.90 -19.07 -47.00
C THR A 659 -28.32 -17.69 -46.55
N ALA A 660 -29.20 -17.06 -47.30
CA ALA A 660 -29.76 -15.74 -47.01
C ALA A 660 -30.47 -15.71 -45.65
N ALA A 661 -30.21 -14.65 -44.88
CA ALA A 661 -30.91 -14.36 -43.63
C ALA A 661 -32.42 -14.14 -43.88
N PRO A 662 -33.28 -14.61 -42.99
CA PRO A 662 -34.70 -14.32 -43.11
C PRO A 662 -35.00 -12.84 -42.88
N THR A 663 -35.79 -12.29 -43.75
CA THR A 663 -36.34 -10.93 -43.74
C THR A 663 -37.15 -10.72 -42.44
N ALA A 664 -36.82 -9.73 -41.65
CA ALA A 664 -37.57 -9.35 -40.46
C ALA A 664 -38.94 -8.77 -40.84
N THR A 665 -39.98 -9.37 -40.30
CA THR A 665 -41.35 -8.87 -40.37
C THR A 665 -41.48 -7.66 -39.41
N PRO A 666 -42.06 -6.54 -39.83
CA PRO A 666 -42.19 -5.38 -38.93
C PRO A 666 -43.23 -5.65 -37.84
N THR A 667 -42.82 -5.51 -36.60
CA THR A 667 -43.68 -5.52 -35.40
C THR A 667 -44.52 -4.23 -35.39
N PRO A 668 -45.82 -4.28 -35.11
CA PRO A 668 -46.65 -3.07 -35.06
C PRO A 668 -46.30 -2.19 -33.86
N ARG A 669 -46.20 -0.90 -34.08
CA ARG A 669 -45.99 0.17 -33.14
C ARG A 669 -47.05 0.18 -32.03
N PRO A 670 -46.74 0.25 -30.74
CA PRO A 670 -47.75 0.38 -29.68
C PRO A 670 -48.50 1.70 -29.78
N THR A 671 -49.79 1.63 -29.68
CA THR A 671 -50.74 2.74 -29.65
C THR A 671 -50.55 3.51 -28.31
N THR A 672 -50.51 4.81 -28.39
CA THR A 672 -50.39 5.75 -27.23
C THR A 672 -51.59 5.58 -26.29
N THR A 673 -51.31 5.30 -24.99
CA THR A 673 -52.29 5.32 -23.90
C THR A 673 -52.55 6.78 -23.50
N PRO A 674 -53.80 7.19 -23.25
CA PRO A 674 -54.12 8.56 -22.91
C PRO A 674 -53.61 8.93 -21.51
N THR A 675 -53.11 10.15 -21.38
CA THR A 675 -52.63 10.82 -20.16
C THR A 675 -53.75 10.91 -19.11
N PRO A 676 -53.53 10.54 -17.85
CA PRO A 676 -54.52 10.75 -16.80
C PRO A 676 -54.66 12.23 -16.44
N THR A 677 -55.90 12.64 -16.36
CA THR A 677 -56.40 13.98 -16.00
C THR A 677 -55.98 14.33 -14.54
N ARG A 678 -55.40 15.49 -14.35
CA ARG A 678 -54.88 16.01 -13.10
C ARG A 678 -56.04 16.31 -12.13
N THR A 679 -56.03 15.69 -10.95
CA THR A 679 -56.90 16.04 -9.82
C THR A 679 -56.40 17.32 -9.15
N PRO A 680 -57.26 18.27 -8.71
CA PRO A 680 -56.83 19.51 -8.10
C PRO A 680 -56.21 19.32 -6.71
N VAL A 681 -55.10 20.00 -6.49
CA VAL A 681 -54.36 20.07 -5.23
C VAL A 681 -55.12 20.92 -4.22
N PRO A 682 -55.27 20.52 -2.96
CA PRO A 682 -55.81 21.39 -1.93
C PRO A 682 -54.87 22.53 -1.55
N THR A 683 -55.41 23.69 -1.32
CA THR A 683 -54.73 24.93 -0.90
C THR A 683 -54.02 24.75 0.44
N PRO A 684 -52.76 25.13 0.61
CA PRO A 684 -52.07 25.00 1.90
C PRO A 684 -52.40 26.14 2.84
N THR A 685 -52.61 25.79 4.11
CA THR A 685 -52.73 26.66 5.28
C THR A 685 -51.39 27.32 5.56
N PRO A 686 -51.29 28.60 5.97
CA PRO A 686 -50.00 29.26 6.18
C PRO A 686 -49.27 28.73 7.42
N THR A 687 -48.14 28.14 7.17
CA THR A 687 -47.22 27.73 8.23
C THR A 687 -46.07 28.76 8.33
N ARG A 688 -45.73 29.05 9.55
CA ARG A 688 -44.72 29.95 10.10
C ARG A 688 -43.45 30.06 9.27
N THR A 689 -42.98 31.29 9.00
CA THR A 689 -41.73 31.62 8.30
C THR A 689 -40.52 31.03 8.98
N PRO A 690 -39.72 30.21 8.31
CA PRO A 690 -38.38 29.84 8.79
C PRO A 690 -37.40 31.02 8.61
N ALA A 691 -36.39 31.05 9.51
CA ALA A 691 -35.29 32.02 9.41
C ALA A 691 -34.53 31.86 8.07
N PRO A 692 -33.90 32.89 7.54
CA PRO A 692 -33.26 32.83 6.23
C PRO A 692 -32.09 31.83 6.24
N THR A 693 -32.20 30.84 5.40
CA THR A 693 -31.08 29.98 5.00
C THR A 693 -30.01 30.86 4.33
N PRO A 694 -28.70 30.70 4.65
CA PRO A 694 -27.67 31.49 3.99
C PRO A 694 -27.70 31.19 2.49
N THR A 695 -28.00 32.18 1.71
CA THR A 695 -28.00 32.14 0.26
C THR A 695 -26.60 31.82 -0.21
N SER A 696 -26.44 30.72 -0.96
CA SER A 696 -25.23 30.43 -1.73
C SER A 696 -24.93 31.69 -2.58
N ALA A 697 -23.87 32.43 -2.21
CA ALA A 697 -23.45 33.62 -2.91
C ALA A 697 -23.01 33.25 -4.33
N ALA A 698 -23.58 33.93 -5.30
CA ALA A 698 -23.34 33.75 -6.72
C ALA A 698 -21.85 33.70 -7.05
N SER A 699 -21.46 32.68 -7.83
CA SER A 699 -20.17 32.63 -8.50
C SER A 699 -19.96 33.88 -9.33
N ALA A 700 -18.83 34.56 -9.19
CA ALA A 700 -18.51 35.73 -10.00
C ALA A 700 -18.57 35.35 -11.48
N THR A 701 -19.33 36.10 -12.27
CA THR A 701 -19.48 35.89 -13.72
C THR A 701 -18.11 36.00 -14.40
N PRO A 702 -17.69 35.02 -15.22
CA PRO A 702 -16.40 35.05 -15.91
C PRO A 702 -16.31 36.28 -16.84
N VAL A 703 -15.23 37.05 -16.73
CA VAL A 703 -14.93 38.15 -17.66
C VAL A 703 -14.13 37.56 -18.83
N PRO A 704 -14.60 37.67 -20.08
CA PRO A 704 -13.82 37.24 -21.23
C PRO A 704 -12.54 38.04 -21.35
N SER A 705 -11.40 37.40 -21.40
CA SER A 705 -10.13 38.09 -21.71
C SER A 705 -9.95 38.24 -23.23
N ALA A 706 -9.10 39.18 -23.66
CA ALA A 706 -8.72 39.33 -25.07
C ALA A 706 -8.06 38.08 -25.66
N SER A 707 -7.62 37.15 -24.82
CA SER A 707 -7.03 35.88 -25.19
C SER A 707 -8.05 34.81 -25.62
N GLY A 708 -9.35 35.00 -25.33
CA GLY A 708 -10.40 34.00 -25.51
C GLY A 708 -10.40 32.91 -24.43
N LEU A 709 -9.54 33.00 -23.39
CA LEU A 709 -9.59 32.15 -22.20
C LEU A 709 -10.48 32.82 -21.14
N THR A 710 -11.25 32.04 -20.42
CA THR A 710 -12.02 32.47 -19.25
C THR A 710 -11.53 31.75 -18.02
N ALA A 711 -11.61 32.38 -16.85
CA ALA A 711 -11.36 31.78 -15.57
C ALA A 711 -12.55 31.96 -14.63
N SER A 712 -12.80 30.96 -13.79
CA SER A 712 -13.75 31.03 -12.68
C SER A 712 -13.12 30.47 -11.41
N VAL A 713 -13.51 31.01 -10.26
CA VAL A 713 -13.05 30.60 -8.95
C VAL A 713 -14.20 29.98 -8.16
N THR A 714 -14.03 28.77 -7.70
CA THR A 714 -15.02 28.02 -6.89
C THR A 714 -14.44 27.73 -5.52
N ILE A 715 -15.16 28.13 -4.46
CA ILE A 715 -14.73 27.80 -3.09
C ILE A 715 -14.98 26.31 -2.86
N GLN A 716 -13.92 25.58 -2.55
CA GLN A 716 -13.95 24.14 -2.29
C GLN A 716 -14.18 23.84 -0.81
N SER A 717 -13.55 24.62 0.07
CA SER A 717 -13.72 24.53 1.52
C SER A 717 -13.59 25.90 2.17
N SER A 718 -14.23 26.12 3.31
CA SER A 718 -14.11 27.38 4.07
C SER A 718 -14.22 27.11 5.57
N TRP A 719 -13.47 27.91 6.35
CA TRP A 719 -13.45 27.91 7.81
C TRP A 719 -13.53 29.34 8.35
N GLN A 720 -13.55 29.50 9.65
CA GLN A 720 -13.78 30.80 10.29
C GLN A 720 -12.78 31.89 9.87
N SER A 721 -11.53 31.51 9.60
CA SER A 721 -10.44 32.44 9.27
C SER A 721 -9.89 32.32 7.85
N GLY A 722 -10.51 31.53 6.95
CA GLY A 722 -9.99 31.34 5.58
C GLY A 722 -10.84 30.44 4.69
N TYR A 723 -10.34 30.16 3.49
CA TYR A 723 -10.94 29.20 2.55
C TYR A 723 -9.88 28.67 1.57
N CYS A 724 -10.18 27.52 0.95
CA CYS A 724 -9.49 27.05 -0.25
C CYS A 724 -10.42 27.17 -1.47
N ALA A 725 -9.85 27.54 -2.60
CA ALA A 725 -10.57 27.74 -3.85
C ALA A 725 -9.88 27.04 -5.01
N GLY A 726 -10.65 26.30 -5.80
CA GLY A 726 -10.23 25.79 -7.09
C GLY A 726 -10.47 26.80 -8.22
N ILE A 727 -9.63 26.78 -9.24
CA ILE A 727 -9.73 27.66 -10.40
C ILE A 727 -9.98 26.83 -11.65
N THR A 728 -11.05 27.09 -12.35
CA THR A 728 -11.34 26.51 -13.67
C THR A 728 -10.95 27.48 -14.77
N ILE A 729 -10.08 27.04 -15.68
CA ILE A 729 -9.74 27.77 -16.91
C ILE A 729 -10.48 27.11 -18.06
N ARG A 730 -11.15 27.90 -18.91
CA ARG A 730 -11.83 27.39 -20.11
C ARG A 730 -11.39 28.15 -21.35
N ASN A 731 -11.14 27.45 -22.43
CA ASN A 731 -10.99 28.09 -23.74
C ASN A 731 -12.37 28.33 -24.36
N ALA A 732 -12.84 29.56 -24.28
CA ALA A 732 -14.11 29.99 -24.89
C ALA A 732 -13.92 30.47 -26.34
N GLY A 733 -12.70 30.48 -26.86
CA GLY A 733 -12.36 30.87 -28.23
C GLY A 733 -12.53 29.72 -29.23
N THR A 734 -12.24 30.00 -30.49
CA THR A 734 -12.38 29.04 -31.63
C THR A 734 -11.05 28.36 -32.01
N THR A 735 -9.94 28.73 -31.39
CA THR A 735 -8.60 28.15 -31.67
C THR A 735 -7.98 27.58 -30.41
N PRO A 736 -7.14 26.54 -30.47
CA PRO A 736 -6.42 26.01 -29.30
C PRO A 736 -5.60 27.11 -28.62
N LYS A 737 -5.63 27.15 -27.29
CA LYS A 737 -4.95 28.16 -26.46
C LYS A 737 -4.19 27.50 -25.32
N LYS A 738 -2.94 27.95 -25.09
CA LYS A 738 -2.16 27.53 -23.93
C LYS A 738 -2.23 28.60 -22.84
N PRO A 739 -2.87 28.34 -21.70
CA PRO A 739 -2.92 29.29 -20.59
C PRO A 739 -1.51 29.43 -19.97
N ARG A 740 -1.14 30.66 -19.59
CA ARG A 740 0.18 30.97 -18.99
C ARG A 740 0.09 31.65 -17.64
N VAL A 741 -0.97 32.40 -17.41
CA VAL A 741 -1.16 33.14 -16.17
C VAL A 741 -2.65 33.19 -15.82
N LEU A 742 -2.94 33.05 -14.54
CA LEU A 742 -4.23 33.34 -13.93
C LEU A 742 -4.11 34.66 -13.17
N ARG A 743 -5.08 35.55 -13.31
CA ARG A 743 -5.12 36.83 -12.62
C ARG A 743 -6.46 37.03 -11.95
N PHE A 744 -6.45 37.49 -10.71
CA PHE A 744 -7.66 37.93 -9.99
C PHE A 744 -7.31 39.02 -8.96
N ARG A 745 -8.34 39.64 -8.40
CA ARG A 745 -8.16 40.61 -7.31
C ARG A 745 -8.54 39.96 -6.00
N LEU A 746 -7.74 40.21 -4.96
CA LEU A 746 -7.92 39.71 -3.61
C LEU A 746 -7.56 40.83 -2.63
N ASP A 747 -8.40 41.03 -1.61
CA ASP A 747 -8.19 42.07 -0.58
C ASP A 747 -6.76 42.00 -0.03
N PRO A 748 -6.01 43.10 0.06
CA PRO A 748 -4.62 43.10 0.53
C PRO A 748 -4.42 42.49 1.93
N SER A 749 -5.43 42.53 2.79
CA SER A 749 -5.39 41.95 4.13
C SER A 749 -5.47 40.42 4.15
N VAL A 750 -5.88 39.77 3.04
CA VAL A 750 -6.01 38.32 2.90
C VAL A 750 -4.75 37.77 2.28
N ALA A 751 -3.96 37.01 3.01
CA ALA A 751 -2.78 36.34 2.46
C ALA A 751 -3.17 35.00 1.81
N ILE A 752 -2.54 34.67 0.69
CA ILE A 752 -2.55 33.32 0.13
C ILE A 752 -1.53 32.51 0.91
N THR A 753 -1.99 31.48 1.59
CA THR A 753 -1.16 30.61 2.46
C THR A 753 -0.55 29.45 1.71
N SER A 754 -1.22 28.98 0.66
CA SER A 754 -0.72 27.94 -0.25
C SER A 754 -1.35 28.07 -1.63
N SER A 755 -0.70 27.54 -2.65
CA SER A 755 -1.22 27.39 -4.00
C SER A 755 -0.70 26.11 -4.63
N TRP A 756 -1.49 25.47 -5.47
CA TRP A 756 -1.07 24.28 -6.21
C TRP A 756 -1.07 24.53 -7.71
N ASN A 757 -0.13 23.88 -8.37
CA ASN A 757 0.09 23.95 -9.82
C ASN A 757 0.29 25.35 -10.39
N GLY A 758 0.84 26.30 -9.59
CA GLY A 758 1.17 27.63 -10.07
C GLY A 758 1.96 28.46 -9.05
N THR A 759 2.80 29.36 -9.55
CA THR A 759 3.61 30.26 -8.72
C THR A 759 2.88 31.58 -8.52
N VAL A 760 2.57 31.92 -7.28
CA VAL A 760 1.87 33.16 -6.91
C VAL A 760 2.82 34.34 -6.93
N LYS A 761 2.41 35.41 -7.61
CA LYS A 761 2.98 36.76 -7.50
C LYS A 761 1.88 37.72 -7.13
N ARG A 762 2.12 38.59 -6.14
CA ARG A 762 1.14 39.59 -5.69
C ARG A 762 1.67 41.01 -5.83
N SER A 763 0.83 41.90 -6.32
CA SER A 763 1.08 43.33 -6.38
C SER A 763 -0.15 44.02 -5.88
N SER A 764 -0.13 44.49 -4.62
CA SER A 764 -1.28 45.08 -3.93
C SER A 764 -2.48 44.14 -3.87
N ASP A 765 -3.60 44.49 -4.48
CA ASP A 765 -4.81 43.67 -4.59
C ASP A 765 -4.84 42.71 -5.79
N VAL A 766 -3.86 42.80 -6.69
CA VAL A 766 -3.76 41.92 -7.86
C VAL A 766 -2.90 40.72 -7.53
N VAL A 767 -3.44 39.54 -7.78
CA VAL A 767 -2.76 38.25 -7.67
C VAL A 767 -2.60 37.64 -9.05
N ASP A 768 -1.36 37.34 -9.44
CA ASP A 768 -1.01 36.58 -10.62
C ASP A 768 -0.50 35.22 -10.20
N ILE A 769 -1.06 34.16 -10.77
CA ILE A 769 -0.55 32.79 -10.64
C ILE A 769 0.06 32.41 -11.98
N ALA A 770 1.39 32.37 -12.05
CA ALA A 770 2.11 31.89 -13.21
C ALA A 770 1.97 30.38 -13.35
N LEU A 771 1.48 29.91 -14.49
CA LEU A 771 1.21 28.49 -14.74
C LEU A 771 2.49 27.81 -15.27
N PRO A 772 2.74 26.56 -14.88
CA PRO A 772 3.89 25.78 -15.33
C PRO A 772 3.91 25.52 -16.85
N SER A 773 5.08 25.22 -17.38
CA SER A 773 5.25 24.96 -18.80
C SER A 773 4.56 23.69 -19.30
N TRP A 774 4.32 22.73 -18.41
CA TRP A 774 3.64 21.46 -18.71
C TRP A 774 2.12 21.58 -18.90
N VAL A 775 1.50 22.72 -18.53
CA VAL A 775 0.05 22.92 -18.72
C VAL A 775 -0.32 22.73 -20.19
N ALA A 776 -1.30 21.86 -20.42
CA ALA A 776 -1.72 21.49 -21.75
C ALA A 776 -2.34 22.67 -22.54
N THR A 777 -2.22 22.61 -23.85
CA THR A 777 -2.97 23.51 -24.75
C THR A 777 -4.44 23.08 -24.76
N LEU A 778 -5.34 23.98 -24.36
CA LEU A 778 -6.76 23.72 -24.32
C LEU A 778 -7.38 23.87 -25.73
N ALA A 779 -8.03 22.84 -26.22
CA ALA A 779 -8.85 22.89 -27.43
C ALA A 779 -10.05 23.84 -27.23
N PRO A 780 -10.68 24.35 -28.31
CA PRO A 780 -11.92 25.10 -28.19
C PRO A 780 -12.99 24.39 -27.36
N GLY A 781 -13.53 25.05 -26.34
CA GLY A 781 -14.51 24.50 -25.42
C GLY A 781 -13.95 23.67 -24.25
N ALA A 782 -12.66 23.27 -24.29
CA ALA A 782 -12.01 22.50 -23.23
C ALA A 782 -11.72 23.36 -21.98
N SER A 783 -11.67 22.70 -20.82
CA SER A 783 -11.38 23.31 -19.52
C SER A 783 -10.25 22.54 -18.81
N SER A 784 -9.54 23.23 -17.88
CA SER A 784 -8.63 22.65 -16.89
C SER A 784 -9.03 23.19 -15.50
N THR A 785 -9.02 22.29 -14.49
CA THR A 785 -9.41 22.58 -13.10
C THR A 785 -8.27 22.34 -12.13
N ASP A 786 -7.05 22.13 -12.62
CA ASP A 786 -5.89 21.67 -11.87
C ASP A 786 -5.26 22.70 -10.92
N PHE A 787 -5.82 23.91 -10.85
CA PHE A 787 -5.21 25.05 -10.16
C PHE A 787 -6.05 25.52 -8.98
N GLY A 788 -5.38 26.05 -7.94
CA GLY A 788 -6.11 26.63 -6.82
C GLY A 788 -5.19 27.25 -5.76
N PHE A 789 -5.80 27.73 -4.69
CA PHE A 789 -5.10 28.38 -3.58
C PHE A 789 -5.94 28.36 -2.29
N CYS A 790 -5.25 28.46 -1.15
CA CYS A 790 -5.89 28.69 0.15
C CYS A 790 -5.50 30.05 0.73
N THR A 791 -6.34 30.59 1.62
CA THR A 791 -6.17 31.90 2.23
C THR A 791 -6.35 31.87 3.74
N ASN A 792 -5.79 32.87 4.43
CA ASN A 792 -6.03 33.14 5.85
C ASN A 792 -7.08 34.23 6.08
N GLY A 793 -7.95 34.48 5.14
CA GLY A 793 -9.03 35.47 5.25
C GLY A 793 -10.26 35.04 4.46
N THR A 794 -11.40 35.60 4.80
CA THR A 794 -12.71 35.18 4.27
C THR A 794 -13.18 35.99 3.05
N THR A 795 -12.51 37.11 2.71
CA THR A 795 -12.85 37.91 1.53
C THR A 795 -12.52 37.15 0.25
N ARG A 796 -13.51 36.96 -0.60
CA ARG A 796 -13.42 36.17 -1.83
C ARG A 796 -12.74 36.92 -2.96
N PRO A 797 -12.07 36.22 -3.89
CA PRO A 797 -11.43 36.83 -5.05
C PRO A 797 -12.49 37.34 -6.03
N THR A 798 -12.13 38.38 -6.74
CA THR A 798 -12.97 39.00 -7.77
C THR A 798 -12.24 39.10 -9.10
N GLN A 799 -12.99 39.24 -10.21
CA GLN A 799 -12.48 39.46 -11.58
C GLN A 799 -11.45 38.38 -12.02
N PRO A 800 -11.74 37.09 -11.91
CA PRO A 800 -10.80 36.06 -12.38
C PRO A 800 -10.69 36.09 -13.90
N SER A 801 -9.46 36.01 -14.41
CA SER A 801 -9.14 36.00 -15.84
C SER A 801 -7.96 35.08 -16.10
N ALA A 802 -7.85 34.55 -17.33
CA ALA A 802 -6.74 33.72 -17.78
C ALA A 802 -6.11 34.33 -19.05
N GLY A 803 -4.77 34.28 -19.12
CA GLY A 803 -4.01 34.80 -20.23
C GLY A 803 -2.93 33.79 -20.79
#